data_5d391cc40c3c1ba15611ae96bc1cfcf2
#
_entry.id   5d391cc40c3c1ba15611ae96bc1cfcf2
#
_cell.length_a   1.000
_cell.length_b   1.000
_cell.length_c   1.000
_cell.angle_alpha   90.00
_cell.angle_beta   90.00
_cell.angle_gamma   90.00
#
_symmetry.space_group_name_H-M   'P 1'
#
loop_
_entity.id
_entity.type
_entity.pdbx_description
1 polymer ?
#
loop_
_entity_poly.entity_id
_entity_poly.type
_entity_poly.pdbx_seq_one_letter_code
_entity_poly.pdbx_strand_id
1 'polypeptide(L)'
;MHHNTNFMKFPKIPAPTAKLSSKELESHGDIRVDPYFWLNERDHPDVLAYLEEENQYGNQMCSVFEELENKLFEEITRRIVQNDESAPYFVNGYWYKTKFEEHKEYPVYVRYENSLENKEEVILNVNQMAEGHNYCHVGSMAISPDNKFLAYTEDLQSRRIYSICLKNLETGEVFPMKIPNSSTCLAWTNDSKNLYYVTKDETLREYRVMLHEIGTDFQQDKLIYEEEDETFYVSVGKTKDKKYILIHSTSALESEYRYIDATHAENKLNLFQGRIKNLEYYIDHKDQDWFIRTNKMGPNFGMMICEDQNTGIDNWRSLLPYDDKILVEDFELFKGYLVLSERSEGILKIHVFPGHSSSHYIAFDEEVYTAVFSVNPEIECEYLRILFTSLKTPPTIYEYHFEDQILKILRVQKVEGGYDPQDYQTERIYATASDKTLIPISIVYHKNFKKDGSHPLLLYGYGSYGISVDPTFSISRKSLLDRNFAFAIAHVRGGQELGRSWYESGKFLEKKNTFTDFIHCAEFLISEKYTQPDKLFASGGSAGGLLMGAIANMRPELWKGILAAVPFVDVVTTMLDEDIPLTTGEYDEWGNPSNEEYYHYLKSYSPYDNVTFQNYPAMFVRTGYHDSQVQYWEPAKWVAKIRSHKTNDTPLIFLCDMNTGHSGASGRFKQYRETAREYAFMLHLLD
;
A
#
# COMPACT_ATOMS: atom_id res chain seq x y z
N MET A 1 -5.88 -39.31 8.87
CA MET A 1 -7.31 -39.57 9.08
C MET A 1 -8.07 -38.60 8.21
N HIS A 2 -8.66 -39.05 7.10
CA HIS A 2 -9.54 -38.22 6.28
C HIS A 2 -10.83 -37.97 7.09
N HIS A 3 -10.98 -36.80 7.67
CA HIS A 3 -12.29 -36.36 8.11
C HIS A 3 -13.11 -36.05 6.85
N ASN A 4 -14.06 -36.94 6.53
CA ASN A 4 -15.16 -36.61 5.64
C ASN A 4 -15.99 -35.51 6.30
N THR A 5 -15.60 -34.25 6.15
CA THR A 5 -16.48 -33.11 6.35
C THR A 5 -17.40 -33.08 5.13
N ASN A 6 -18.64 -33.43 5.29
CA ASN A 6 -19.67 -33.20 4.30
C ASN A 6 -19.81 -31.66 4.19
N PHE A 7 -19.12 -31.02 3.24
CA PHE A 7 -19.27 -29.61 2.98
C PHE A 7 -20.69 -29.32 2.50
N MET A 8 -21.36 -28.40 3.19
CA MET A 8 -22.70 -27.98 2.82
C MET A 8 -22.62 -27.16 1.52
N LYS A 9 -23.48 -27.43 0.57
CA LYS A 9 -23.60 -26.58 -0.64
C LYS A 9 -24.05 -25.19 -0.24
N PHE A 10 -23.65 -24.17 -1.01
CA PHE A 10 -24.15 -22.82 -0.82
C PHE A 10 -25.69 -22.83 -0.71
N PRO A 11 -26.26 -22.07 0.25
CA PRO A 11 -27.70 -22.05 0.44
C PRO A 11 -28.39 -21.43 -0.78
N LYS A 12 -29.51 -22.03 -1.19
CA LYS A 12 -30.34 -21.50 -2.28
C LYS A 12 -31.29 -20.43 -1.71
N ILE A 13 -30.75 -19.28 -1.38
CA ILE A 13 -31.49 -18.12 -0.89
C ILE A 13 -31.56 -17.05 -1.98
N PRO A 14 -32.64 -16.27 -2.08
CA PRO A 14 -32.73 -15.18 -3.04
C PRO A 14 -31.67 -14.11 -2.68
N ALA A 15 -30.92 -13.72 -3.68
CA ALA A 15 -29.98 -12.59 -3.53
C ALA A 15 -30.73 -11.26 -3.44
N PRO A 16 -30.20 -10.26 -2.74
CA PRO A 16 -30.76 -8.92 -2.74
C PRO A 16 -30.90 -8.37 -4.14
N THR A 17 -31.98 -7.63 -4.38
CA THR A 17 -32.25 -6.98 -5.66
C THR A 17 -32.26 -5.48 -5.47
N ALA A 18 -31.25 -4.80 -5.98
CA ALA A 18 -31.17 -3.35 -5.92
C ALA A 18 -32.32 -2.71 -6.71
N LYS A 19 -32.92 -1.67 -6.16
CA LYS A 19 -33.93 -0.86 -6.81
C LYS A 19 -33.39 -0.27 -8.12
N LEU A 20 -34.19 -0.35 -9.19
CA LEU A 20 -33.87 0.33 -10.45
C LEU A 20 -34.35 1.78 -10.41
N SER A 21 -33.41 2.72 -10.43
CA SER A 21 -33.66 4.16 -10.49
C SER A 21 -32.68 4.78 -11.48
N SER A 22 -33.00 4.67 -12.76
CA SER A 22 -32.06 5.03 -13.84
C SER A 22 -31.75 6.53 -13.83
N LYS A 23 -30.47 6.87 -13.91
CA LYS A 23 -29.95 8.19 -14.18
C LYS A 23 -29.22 8.19 -15.51
N GLU A 24 -29.53 9.16 -16.35
CA GLU A 24 -28.78 9.41 -17.59
C GLU A 24 -27.56 10.28 -17.26
N LEU A 25 -26.40 9.85 -17.69
CA LEU A 25 -25.09 10.51 -17.51
C LEU A 25 -24.55 10.80 -18.91
N GLU A 26 -24.66 12.06 -19.33
CA GLU A 26 -24.21 12.50 -20.66
C GLU A 26 -22.80 13.09 -20.59
N SER A 27 -21.92 12.61 -21.48
CA SER A 27 -20.57 13.15 -21.69
C SER A 27 -20.16 12.94 -23.13
N HIS A 28 -19.63 13.99 -23.80
CA HIS A 28 -19.16 13.93 -25.20
C HIS A 28 -20.19 13.37 -26.18
N GLY A 29 -21.50 13.66 -25.96
CA GLY A 29 -22.59 13.14 -26.80
C GLY A 29 -22.90 11.64 -26.58
N ASP A 30 -22.24 10.98 -25.68
CA ASP A 30 -22.52 9.62 -25.24
C ASP A 30 -23.40 9.64 -23.97
N ILE A 31 -24.44 8.82 -23.94
CA ILE A 31 -25.36 8.72 -22.79
C ILE A 31 -25.18 7.35 -22.14
N ARG A 32 -24.64 7.36 -20.90
CA ARG A 32 -24.60 6.19 -20.04
C ARG A 32 -25.84 6.16 -19.17
N VAL A 33 -26.56 5.05 -19.16
CA VAL A 33 -27.71 4.85 -18.28
C VAL A 33 -27.27 4.03 -17.07
N ASP A 34 -27.31 4.65 -15.90
CA ASP A 34 -26.94 4.02 -14.64
C ASP A 34 -28.18 3.76 -13.77
N PRO A 35 -28.66 2.50 -13.69
CA PRO A 35 -29.84 2.15 -12.91
C PRO A 35 -29.60 2.12 -11.40
N TYR A 36 -28.35 2.17 -10.97
CA TYR A 36 -27.94 2.05 -9.56
C TYR A 36 -27.24 3.30 -9.03
N PHE A 37 -27.27 4.41 -9.76
CA PHE A 37 -26.62 5.68 -9.35
C PHE A 37 -27.06 6.17 -7.96
N TRP A 38 -28.27 5.87 -7.53
CA TRP A 38 -28.82 6.22 -6.22
C TRP A 38 -27.97 5.67 -5.05
N LEU A 39 -27.16 4.61 -5.26
CA LEU A 39 -26.25 4.08 -4.25
C LEU A 39 -25.13 5.05 -3.89
N ASN A 40 -24.90 6.12 -4.68
CA ASN A 40 -23.93 7.17 -4.38
C ASN A 40 -24.40 8.07 -3.21
N GLU A 41 -25.70 8.07 -2.87
CA GLU A 41 -26.27 8.88 -1.79
C GLU A 41 -26.03 8.24 -0.42
N ARG A 42 -24.79 8.37 0.07
CA ARG A 42 -24.23 7.67 1.23
C ARG A 42 -25.19 7.46 2.41
N ASP A 43 -25.79 8.54 2.93
CA ASP A 43 -26.58 8.51 4.18
C ASP A 43 -28.09 8.30 3.91
N HIS A 44 -28.47 8.01 2.67
CA HIS A 44 -29.86 7.77 2.33
C HIS A 44 -30.35 6.44 2.96
N PRO A 45 -31.52 6.40 3.63
CA PRO A 45 -32.01 5.18 4.29
C PRO A 45 -32.10 3.96 3.39
N ASP A 46 -32.50 4.14 2.10
CA ASP A 46 -32.58 3.04 1.13
C ASP A 46 -31.19 2.44 0.84
N VAL A 47 -30.15 3.27 0.83
CA VAL A 47 -28.76 2.81 0.64
C VAL A 47 -28.31 1.96 1.83
N LEU A 48 -28.49 2.47 3.05
CA LEU A 48 -28.14 1.74 4.25
C LEU A 48 -28.91 0.42 4.36
N ALA A 49 -30.20 0.43 4.04
CA ALA A 49 -31.02 -0.77 4.04
C ALA A 49 -30.51 -1.81 3.01
N TYR A 50 -30.18 -1.38 1.79
CA TYR A 50 -29.65 -2.28 0.76
C TYR A 50 -28.29 -2.87 1.17
N LEU A 51 -27.36 -2.08 1.72
CA LEU A 51 -26.09 -2.59 2.21
C LEU A 51 -26.27 -3.60 3.34
N GLU A 52 -27.22 -3.36 4.23
CA GLU A 52 -27.54 -4.31 5.31
C GLU A 52 -28.14 -5.62 4.75
N GLU A 53 -29.03 -5.56 3.75
CA GLU A 53 -29.55 -6.75 3.06
C GLU A 53 -28.43 -7.55 2.38
N GLU A 54 -27.46 -6.85 1.73
CA GLU A 54 -26.28 -7.47 1.14
C GLU A 54 -25.39 -8.16 2.20
N ASN A 55 -25.16 -7.50 3.33
CA ASN A 55 -24.42 -8.07 4.43
C ASN A 55 -25.11 -9.30 5.03
N GLN A 56 -26.42 -9.26 5.19
CA GLN A 56 -27.20 -10.39 5.69
C GLN A 56 -27.14 -11.56 4.72
N TYR A 57 -27.33 -11.31 3.42
CA TYR A 57 -27.19 -12.32 2.37
C TYR A 57 -25.77 -12.90 2.33
N GLY A 58 -24.73 -12.04 2.30
CA GLY A 58 -23.35 -12.46 2.27
C GLY A 58 -22.97 -13.32 3.47
N ASN A 59 -23.38 -12.93 4.68
CA ASN A 59 -23.14 -13.72 5.89
C ASN A 59 -23.87 -15.07 5.87
N GLN A 60 -25.10 -15.12 5.36
CA GLN A 60 -25.82 -16.39 5.18
C GLN A 60 -25.11 -17.29 4.15
N MET A 61 -24.60 -16.72 3.05
CA MET A 61 -23.81 -17.48 2.07
C MET A 61 -22.50 -18.00 2.69
N CYS A 62 -21.85 -17.23 3.54
CA CYS A 62 -20.62 -17.61 4.24
C CYS A 62 -20.83 -18.65 5.34
N SER A 63 -22.05 -18.79 5.88
CA SER A 63 -22.33 -19.70 7.01
C SER A 63 -21.96 -21.16 6.75
N VAL A 64 -21.96 -21.60 5.47
CA VAL A 64 -21.61 -22.97 5.08
C VAL A 64 -20.13 -23.32 5.28
N PHE A 65 -19.27 -22.32 5.38
CA PHE A 65 -17.84 -22.47 5.65
C PHE A 65 -17.36 -21.73 6.91
N GLU A 66 -18.27 -21.30 7.77
CA GLU A 66 -17.94 -20.55 9.01
C GLU A 66 -16.99 -21.33 9.92
N GLU A 67 -17.21 -22.66 10.06
CA GLU A 67 -16.30 -23.52 10.85
C GLU A 67 -14.89 -23.52 10.26
N LEU A 68 -14.76 -23.58 8.93
CA LEU A 68 -13.48 -23.52 8.24
C LEU A 68 -12.85 -22.12 8.36
N GLU A 69 -13.63 -21.04 8.25
CA GLU A 69 -13.17 -19.68 8.49
C GLU A 69 -12.59 -19.52 9.90
N ASN A 70 -13.32 -19.97 10.91
CA ASN A 70 -12.88 -19.90 12.32
C ASN A 70 -11.58 -20.69 12.52
N LYS A 71 -11.51 -21.89 11.97
CA LYS A 71 -10.30 -22.73 12.03
C LYS A 71 -9.10 -22.07 11.34
N LEU A 72 -9.28 -21.46 10.18
CA LEU A 72 -8.23 -20.74 9.46
C LEU A 72 -7.79 -19.50 10.24
N PHE A 73 -8.72 -18.75 10.80
CA PHE A 73 -8.41 -17.60 11.63
C PHE A 73 -7.58 -17.99 12.85
N GLU A 74 -7.98 -19.03 13.59
CA GLU A 74 -7.22 -19.56 14.71
C GLU A 74 -5.84 -20.08 14.28
N GLU A 75 -5.77 -20.76 13.12
CA GLU A 75 -4.53 -21.28 12.55
C GLU A 75 -3.56 -20.15 12.19
N ILE A 76 -4.04 -19.06 11.58
CA ILE A 76 -3.25 -17.89 11.21
C ILE A 76 -2.78 -17.13 12.45
N THR A 77 -3.71 -16.78 13.34
CA THR A 77 -3.41 -15.96 14.51
C THR A 77 -2.52 -16.67 15.53
N ARG A 78 -2.63 -18.00 15.67
CA ARG A 78 -1.76 -18.81 16.53
C ARG A 78 -0.29 -18.81 16.05
N ARG A 79 0.00 -18.51 14.78
CA ARG A 79 1.37 -18.37 14.28
C ARG A 79 2.04 -17.06 14.67
N ILE A 80 1.26 -16.10 15.17
CA ILE A 80 1.74 -14.78 15.57
C ILE A 80 2.25 -14.87 17.01
N VAL A 81 3.49 -14.42 17.22
CA VAL A 81 4.07 -14.33 18.57
C VAL A 81 3.23 -13.37 19.43
N GLN A 82 2.75 -13.84 20.58
CA GLN A 82 1.86 -13.07 21.44
C GLN A 82 2.57 -11.89 22.09
N ASN A 83 3.71 -12.14 22.74
CA ASN A 83 4.59 -11.12 23.30
C ASN A 83 5.74 -10.90 22.32
N ASP A 84 5.65 -9.89 21.49
CA ASP A 84 6.63 -9.60 20.43
C ASP A 84 7.18 -8.17 20.59
N GLU A 85 8.40 -7.96 20.12
CA GLU A 85 9.03 -6.64 20.09
C GLU A 85 9.83 -6.41 18.81
N SER A 86 9.90 -5.16 18.37
CA SER A 86 10.71 -4.77 17.23
C SER A 86 12.22 -4.84 17.56
N ALA A 87 13.06 -4.87 16.54
CA ALA A 87 14.47 -4.52 16.70
C ALA A 87 14.56 -3.10 17.28
N PRO A 88 15.39 -2.87 18.33
CA PRO A 88 15.58 -1.53 18.89
C PRO A 88 16.34 -0.63 17.93
N TYR A 89 15.99 0.65 17.85
CA TYR A 89 16.77 1.65 17.13
C TYR A 89 17.11 2.83 18.02
N PHE A 90 18.26 3.45 17.76
CA PHE A 90 18.77 4.57 18.55
C PHE A 90 18.62 5.88 17.79
N VAL A 91 18.08 6.88 18.46
CA VAL A 91 18.01 8.25 17.93
C VAL A 91 18.01 9.25 19.10
N ASN A 92 18.81 10.29 18.96
CA ASN A 92 18.81 11.45 19.87
C ASN A 92 18.91 11.07 21.36
N GLY A 93 19.82 10.13 21.71
CA GLY A 93 20.07 9.72 23.11
C GLY A 93 19.14 8.64 23.65
N TYR A 94 18.16 8.17 22.88
CA TYR A 94 17.20 7.14 23.30
C TYR A 94 17.17 5.94 22.37
N TRP A 95 16.99 4.76 22.94
CA TRP A 95 16.60 3.54 22.25
C TRP A 95 15.09 3.43 22.20
N TYR A 96 14.54 3.10 21.06
CA TYR A 96 13.09 2.93 20.84
C TYR A 96 12.76 1.50 20.47
N LYS A 97 11.61 1.01 20.97
CA LYS A 97 11.02 -0.27 20.61
C LYS A 97 9.51 -0.14 20.45
N THR A 98 8.97 -0.97 19.58
CA THR A 98 7.54 -1.28 19.50
C THR A 98 7.34 -2.64 20.16
N LYS A 99 6.39 -2.74 21.08
CA LYS A 99 6.07 -3.98 21.81
C LYS A 99 4.62 -4.37 21.56
N PHE A 100 4.36 -5.65 21.54
CA PHE A 100 3.02 -6.21 21.58
C PHE A 100 2.87 -7.07 22.83
N GLU A 101 1.76 -6.89 23.52
CA GLU A 101 1.41 -7.66 24.70
C GLU A 101 0.46 -8.82 24.35
N GLU A 102 0.48 -9.86 25.17
CA GLU A 102 -0.37 -11.04 24.98
C GLU A 102 -1.86 -10.66 24.94
N HIS A 103 -2.58 -11.19 23.97
CA HIS A 103 -4.03 -10.93 23.72
C HIS A 103 -4.38 -9.46 23.42
N LYS A 104 -3.40 -8.59 23.13
CA LYS A 104 -3.64 -7.20 22.73
C LYS A 104 -3.52 -7.03 21.23
N GLU A 105 -4.41 -6.20 20.68
CA GLU A 105 -4.50 -5.94 19.24
C GLU A 105 -3.47 -4.89 18.75
N TYR A 106 -3.07 -3.97 19.62
CA TYR A 106 -2.31 -2.79 19.23
C TYR A 106 -0.95 -2.71 19.90
N PRO A 107 -0.01 -1.95 19.32
CA PRO A 107 1.32 -1.79 19.90
C PRO A 107 1.34 -0.90 21.14
N VAL A 108 2.42 -1.10 21.92
CA VAL A 108 2.90 -0.17 22.93
C VAL A 108 4.27 0.33 22.48
N TYR A 109 4.42 1.64 22.34
CA TYR A 109 5.69 2.28 22.00
C TYR A 109 6.44 2.67 23.27
N VAL A 110 7.70 2.26 23.33
CA VAL A 110 8.56 2.47 24.50
C VAL A 110 9.91 3.05 24.10
N ARG A 111 10.56 3.75 25.04
CA ARG A 111 11.93 4.23 24.89
C ARG A 111 12.75 3.96 26.14
N TYR A 112 14.08 4.00 25.98
CA TYR A 112 15.07 3.79 27.02
C TYR A 112 16.18 4.83 26.86
N GLU A 113 16.48 5.59 27.89
CA GLU A 113 17.52 6.60 27.83
C GLU A 113 18.92 5.95 27.81
N ASN A 114 19.76 6.32 26.85
CA ASN A 114 21.15 5.90 26.65
C ASN A 114 21.40 4.37 26.52
N SER A 115 20.70 3.50 27.26
CA SER A 115 20.92 2.06 27.27
C SER A 115 19.59 1.31 27.41
N LEU A 116 19.46 0.16 26.72
CA LEU A 116 18.32 -0.75 26.86
C LEU A 116 18.20 -1.39 28.27
N GLU A 117 19.24 -1.26 29.12
CA GLU A 117 19.23 -1.70 30.51
C GLU A 117 18.59 -0.67 31.45
N ASN A 118 18.44 0.56 30.98
CA ASN A 118 17.81 1.64 31.75
C ASN A 118 16.31 1.44 31.85
N LYS A 119 15.67 2.27 32.67
CA LYS A 119 14.22 2.20 32.91
C LYS A 119 13.44 2.39 31.59
N GLU A 120 12.53 1.46 31.35
CA GLU A 120 11.56 1.57 30.26
C GLU A 120 10.58 2.73 30.51
N GLU A 121 10.39 3.54 29.50
CA GLU A 121 9.39 4.62 29.47
C GLU A 121 8.37 4.35 28.36
N VAL A 122 7.09 4.24 28.72
CA VAL A 122 5.99 4.10 27.75
C VAL A 122 5.65 5.46 27.19
N ILE A 123 5.95 5.66 25.89
CA ILE A 123 5.65 6.92 25.21
C ILE A 123 4.21 6.95 24.66
N LEU A 124 3.70 5.80 24.17
CA LEU A 124 2.32 5.69 23.70
C LEU A 124 1.79 4.26 23.84
N ASN A 125 0.59 4.08 24.38
CA ASN A 125 -0.10 2.79 24.43
C ASN A 125 -1.37 2.85 23.57
N VAL A 126 -1.31 2.28 22.38
CA VAL A 126 -2.42 2.32 21.40
C VAL A 126 -3.62 1.47 21.87
N ASN A 127 -3.39 0.47 22.74
CA ASN A 127 -4.52 -0.30 23.29
C ASN A 127 -5.42 0.55 24.20
N GLN A 128 -4.84 1.52 24.93
CA GLN A 128 -5.64 2.47 25.73
C GLN A 128 -6.40 3.45 24.83
N MET A 129 -5.78 3.89 23.72
CA MET A 129 -6.43 4.78 22.76
C MET A 129 -7.61 4.11 22.05
N ALA A 130 -7.51 2.81 21.80
CA ALA A 130 -8.54 2.02 21.11
C ALA A 130 -9.76 1.67 21.98
N GLU A 131 -9.70 1.94 23.30
CA GLU A 131 -10.82 1.65 24.20
C GLU A 131 -12.09 2.45 23.81
N GLY A 132 -13.18 1.73 23.53
CA GLY A 132 -14.44 2.34 23.12
C GLY A 132 -14.54 2.69 21.62
N HIS A 133 -13.53 2.36 20.83
CA HIS A 133 -13.51 2.60 19.39
C HIS A 133 -13.50 1.28 18.58
N ASN A 134 -14.25 1.25 17.49
CA ASN A 134 -14.24 0.11 16.54
C ASN A 134 -12.98 0.08 15.70
N TYR A 135 -12.38 1.24 15.46
CA TYR A 135 -11.16 1.43 14.69
C TYR A 135 -10.21 2.37 15.45
N CYS A 136 -8.92 2.10 15.39
CA CYS A 136 -7.90 2.98 15.91
C CYS A 136 -6.60 2.81 15.09
N HIS A 137 -6.07 3.91 14.59
CA HIS A 137 -4.81 3.92 13.85
C HIS A 137 -3.97 5.12 14.26
N VAL A 138 -2.71 4.87 14.59
CA VAL A 138 -1.69 5.90 14.78
C VAL A 138 -0.93 6.04 13.46
N GLY A 139 -1.10 7.17 12.78
CA GLY A 139 -0.53 7.37 11.45
C GLY A 139 0.96 7.71 11.49
N SER A 140 1.36 8.56 12.43
CA SER A 140 2.77 8.94 12.63
C SER A 140 3.04 9.39 14.06
N MET A 141 4.33 9.42 14.41
CA MET A 141 4.85 9.92 15.68
C MET A 141 6.12 10.73 15.43
N ALA A 142 6.24 11.89 16.07
CA ALA A 142 7.41 12.75 16.01
C ALA A 142 7.76 13.25 17.42
N ILE A 143 8.96 12.91 17.89
CA ILE A 143 9.46 13.38 19.18
C ILE A 143 10.24 14.68 18.97
N SER A 144 10.02 15.66 19.86
CA SER A 144 10.74 16.94 19.84
C SER A 144 12.25 16.74 20.02
N PRO A 145 13.11 17.58 19.42
CA PRO A 145 14.55 17.48 19.56
C PRO A 145 15.08 17.49 21.00
N ASP A 146 14.37 18.13 21.94
CA ASP A 146 14.69 18.12 23.37
C ASP A 146 14.15 16.89 24.13
N ASN A 147 13.52 15.93 23.41
CA ASN A 147 12.92 14.70 23.93
C ASN A 147 11.76 14.88 24.93
N LYS A 148 11.15 16.08 25.05
CA LYS A 148 10.10 16.37 26.03
C LYS A 148 8.69 16.17 25.52
N PHE A 149 8.46 16.31 24.22
CA PHE A 149 7.14 16.24 23.62
C PHE A 149 7.08 15.13 22.57
N LEU A 150 5.93 14.45 22.53
CA LEU A 150 5.52 13.57 21.44
C LEU A 150 4.33 14.22 20.72
N ALA A 151 4.48 14.48 19.42
CA ALA A 151 3.36 14.72 18.52
C ALA A 151 3.00 13.39 17.84
N TYR A 152 1.73 13.04 17.81
CA TYR A 152 1.26 11.85 17.11
C TYR A 152 -0.08 12.12 16.44
N THR A 153 -0.36 11.36 15.38
CA THR A 153 -1.60 11.49 14.62
C THR A 153 -2.48 10.26 14.84
N GLU A 154 -3.78 10.46 15.06
CA GLU A 154 -4.75 9.38 15.25
C GLU A 154 -5.92 9.47 14.26
N ASP A 155 -6.34 8.34 13.71
CA ASP A 155 -7.60 8.16 12.99
C ASP A 155 -8.45 7.11 13.73
N LEU A 156 -9.66 7.50 14.13
CA LEU A 156 -10.60 6.66 14.87
C LEU A 156 -11.82 6.25 14.01
N GLN A 157 -11.81 6.57 12.70
CA GLN A 157 -12.95 6.35 11.80
C GLN A 157 -12.59 5.56 10.53
N SER A 158 -11.30 5.25 10.31
CA SER A 158 -10.82 4.60 9.08
C SER A 158 -11.03 5.42 7.79
N ARG A 159 -10.99 6.77 7.91
CA ARG A 159 -11.16 7.69 6.78
C ARG A 159 -9.87 8.38 6.35
N ARG A 160 -8.75 8.08 7.01
CA ARG A 160 -7.47 8.78 6.81
C ARG A 160 -7.55 10.28 7.10
N ILE A 161 -8.49 10.69 7.93
CA ILE A 161 -8.61 12.03 8.51
C ILE A 161 -8.03 11.95 9.91
N TYR A 162 -6.87 12.55 10.09
CA TYR A 162 -6.17 12.46 11.36
C TYR A 162 -6.41 13.68 12.24
N SER A 163 -6.30 13.48 13.54
CA SER A 163 -6.12 14.54 14.52
C SER A 163 -4.70 14.48 15.09
N ILE A 164 -4.01 15.60 15.18
CA ILE A 164 -2.72 15.67 15.86
C ILE A 164 -2.96 15.82 17.34
N CYS A 165 -2.32 14.96 18.13
CA CYS A 165 -2.30 14.99 19.58
C CYS A 165 -0.88 15.28 20.08
N LEU A 166 -0.77 16.04 21.16
CA LEU A 166 0.49 16.36 21.83
C LEU A 166 0.53 15.72 23.20
N LYS A 167 1.68 15.12 23.56
CA LYS A 167 1.91 14.54 24.88
C LYS A 167 3.23 15.06 25.44
N ASN A 168 3.19 15.52 26.70
CA ASN A 168 4.39 15.82 27.46
C ASN A 168 4.97 14.50 27.99
N LEU A 169 6.18 14.15 27.59
CA LEU A 169 6.83 12.89 27.98
C LEU A 169 7.41 12.91 29.39
N GLU A 170 7.73 14.10 29.95
CA GLU A 170 8.20 14.22 31.34
C GLU A 170 7.08 13.99 32.36
N THR A 171 5.88 14.52 32.08
CA THR A 171 4.72 14.41 32.99
C THR A 171 3.79 13.25 32.62
N GLY A 172 3.84 12.77 31.37
CA GLY A 172 2.91 11.80 30.81
C GLY A 172 1.55 12.39 30.40
N GLU A 173 1.36 13.69 30.57
CA GLU A 173 0.11 14.38 30.27
C GLU A 173 -0.11 14.51 28.76
N VAL A 174 -1.31 14.14 28.27
CA VAL A 174 -1.77 14.42 26.92
C VAL A 174 -2.51 15.76 26.93
N PHE A 175 -2.12 16.68 26.07
CA PHE A 175 -2.80 17.97 25.96
C PHE A 175 -4.25 17.77 25.52
N PRO A 176 -5.21 18.51 26.12
CA PRO A 176 -6.63 18.32 25.79
C PRO A 176 -6.99 18.79 24.37
N MET A 177 -6.19 19.70 23.82
CA MET A 177 -6.36 20.22 22.47
C MET A 177 -5.88 19.21 21.43
N LYS A 178 -6.68 18.98 20.39
CA LYS A 178 -6.33 18.21 19.20
C LYS A 178 -6.44 19.09 17.97
N ILE A 179 -5.48 18.98 17.04
CA ILE A 179 -5.53 19.69 15.76
C ILE A 179 -6.23 18.77 14.74
N PRO A 180 -7.43 19.09 14.28
CA PRO A 180 -8.23 18.24 13.41
C PRO A 180 -7.80 18.33 11.94
N ASN A 181 -8.37 17.47 11.09
CA ASN A 181 -8.24 17.48 9.64
C ASN A 181 -6.79 17.49 9.13
N SER A 182 -5.90 16.83 9.85
CA SER A 182 -4.49 16.74 9.48
C SER A 182 -4.16 15.48 8.66
N SER A 183 -3.02 15.51 8.02
CA SER A 183 -2.34 14.34 7.47
C SER A 183 -1.44 13.70 8.54
N THR A 184 -0.59 12.77 8.10
CA THR A 184 0.41 12.11 8.97
C THR A 184 1.77 12.83 8.98
N CYS A 185 1.94 13.92 8.24
CA CYS A 185 3.21 14.62 8.07
C CYS A 185 3.48 15.58 9.24
N LEU A 186 4.56 15.37 9.97
CA LEU A 186 4.95 16.17 11.14
C LEU A 186 6.45 16.49 11.10
N ALA A 187 6.85 17.74 11.36
CA ALA A 187 8.26 18.14 11.46
C ALA A 187 8.50 19.21 12.55
N TRP A 188 9.30 18.87 13.56
CA TRP A 188 9.68 19.79 14.63
C TRP A 188 10.77 20.79 14.19
N THR A 189 10.69 22.04 14.65
CA THR A 189 11.86 22.93 14.68
C THR A 189 12.93 22.40 15.65
N ASN A 190 14.21 22.74 15.41
CA ASN A 190 15.31 22.24 16.24
C ASN A 190 15.31 22.82 17.67
N ASP A 191 14.63 23.95 17.89
CA ASP A 191 14.43 24.55 19.21
C ASP A 191 13.26 23.93 19.99
N SER A 192 12.57 22.93 19.40
CA SER A 192 11.43 22.20 20.01
C SER A 192 10.20 23.06 20.33
N LYS A 193 10.12 24.29 19.80
CA LYS A 193 9.01 25.20 20.11
C LYS A 193 7.85 25.12 19.14
N ASN A 194 8.14 24.68 17.91
CA ASN A 194 7.12 24.68 16.85
C ASN A 194 7.08 23.35 16.10
N LEU A 195 5.89 23.03 15.62
CA LEU A 195 5.60 21.86 14.83
C LEU A 195 5.00 22.26 13.50
N TYR A 196 5.65 21.89 12.39
CA TYR A 196 5.06 21.94 11.07
C TYR A 196 4.19 20.72 10.83
N TYR A 197 3.02 20.92 10.23
CA TYR A 197 2.08 19.85 9.91
C TYR A 197 1.29 20.18 8.65
N VAL A 198 0.57 19.20 8.10
CA VAL A 198 -0.21 19.36 6.88
C VAL A 198 -1.69 19.15 7.17
N THR A 199 -2.54 20.02 6.61
CA THR A 199 -3.99 19.90 6.65
C THR A 199 -4.56 19.39 5.33
N LYS A 200 -5.76 18.83 5.39
CA LYS A 200 -6.52 18.32 4.25
C LYS A 200 -7.70 19.24 3.93
N ASP A 201 -8.04 19.32 2.64
CA ASP A 201 -9.26 19.96 2.17
C ASP A 201 -10.48 19.01 2.24
N GLU A 202 -11.61 19.43 1.66
CA GLU A 202 -12.87 18.65 1.67
C GLU A 202 -12.77 17.37 0.84
N THR A 203 -11.90 17.33 -0.18
CA THR A 203 -11.58 16.13 -0.97
C THR A 203 -10.48 15.27 -0.37
N LEU A 204 -10.10 15.53 0.89
CA LEU A 204 -9.04 14.85 1.65
C LEU A 204 -7.64 15.01 1.06
N ARG A 205 -7.43 15.98 0.17
CA ARG A 205 -6.14 16.33 -0.41
C ARG A 205 -5.28 17.05 0.62
N GLU A 206 -4.03 16.65 0.78
CA GLU A 206 -3.01 17.37 1.54
C GLU A 206 -2.61 18.64 0.77
N TYR A 207 -2.95 19.85 1.28
CA TYR A 207 -2.76 21.07 0.50
C TYR A 207 -2.15 22.25 1.25
N ARG A 208 -2.19 22.27 2.60
CA ARG A 208 -1.61 23.38 3.39
C ARG A 208 -0.58 22.88 4.38
N VAL A 209 0.54 23.58 4.45
CA VAL A 209 1.51 23.43 5.54
C VAL A 209 1.25 24.51 6.58
N MET A 210 0.96 24.11 7.79
CA MET A 210 0.71 24.95 8.95
C MET A 210 1.85 24.87 9.95
N LEU A 211 1.98 25.88 10.79
CA LEU A 211 2.95 25.95 11.88
C LEU A 211 2.23 26.19 13.20
N HIS A 212 2.35 25.24 14.10
CA HIS A 212 1.83 25.29 15.46
C HIS A 212 2.93 25.66 16.47
N GLU A 213 2.69 26.66 17.30
CA GLU A 213 3.54 26.99 18.45
C GLU A 213 3.05 26.23 19.69
N ILE A 214 3.93 25.44 20.31
CA ILE A 214 3.57 24.60 21.46
C ILE A 214 3.04 25.44 22.63
N GLY A 215 1.87 25.05 23.10
CA GLY A 215 1.16 25.73 24.21
C GLY A 215 0.18 26.83 23.78
N THR A 216 0.03 27.06 22.49
CA THR A 216 -1.00 27.97 21.94
C THR A 216 -2.23 27.21 21.43
N ASP A 217 -3.32 27.92 21.14
CA ASP A 217 -4.49 27.35 20.46
C ASP A 217 -4.20 27.19 18.96
N PHE A 218 -4.56 26.03 18.37
CA PHE A 218 -4.34 25.75 16.94
C PHE A 218 -5.07 26.74 16.01
N GLN A 219 -6.09 27.44 16.48
CA GLN A 219 -6.73 28.53 15.70
C GLN A 219 -5.81 29.73 15.46
N GLN A 220 -4.68 29.80 16.18
CA GLN A 220 -3.64 30.82 15.99
C GLN A 220 -2.50 30.34 15.08
N ASP A 221 -2.59 29.11 14.55
CA ASP A 221 -1.55 28.52 13.74
C ASP A 221 -1.35 29.29 12.43
N LYS A 222 -0.09 29.39 12.02
CA LYS A 222 0.30 30.18 10.85
C LYS A 222 0.31 29.32 9.60
N LEU A 223 -0.32 29.83 8.54
CA LEU A 223 -0.16 29.28 7.20
C LEU A 223 1.25 29.59 6.68
N ILE A 224 1.99 28.54 6.31
CA ILE A 224 3.35 28.65 5.77
C ILE A 224 3.36 28.47 4.25
N TYR A 225 2.58 27.52 3.76
CA TYR A 225 2.47 27.23 2.33
C TYR A 225 1.08 26.67 2.01
N GLU A 226 0.56 27.07 0.87
CA GLU A 226 -0.69 26.54 0.31
C GLU A 226 -0.45 26.12 -1.14
N GLU A 227 -0.91 24.92 -1.48
CA GLU A 227 -0.89 24.37 -2.82
C GLU A 227 -2.22 24.66 -3.51
N GLU A 228 -2.20 25.51 -4.51
CA GLU A 228 -3.40 25.92 -5.23
C GLU A 228 -3.78 24.97 -6.36
N ASP A 229 -2.82 24.18 -6.85
CA ASP A 229 -3.07 23.20 -7.92
C ASP A 229 -3.64 21.90 -7.33
N GLU A 230 -4.90 21.61 -7.66
CA GLU A 230 -5.64 20.46 -7.12
C GLU A 230 -5.10 19.10 -7.58
N THR A 231 -4.19 19.07 -8.55
CA THR A 231 -3.50 17.85 -8.98
C THR A 231 -2.27 17.53 -8.15
N PHE A 232 -1.87 18.43 -7.23
CA PHE A 232 -0.70 18.26 -6.36
C PHE A 232 -1.09 18.01 -4.91
N TYR A 233 -0.26 17.23 -4.25
CA TYR A 233 -0.30 16.93 -2.82
C TYR A 233 0.91 17.55 -2.13
N VAL A 234 0.74 17.95 -0.87
CA VAL A 234 1.82 18.55 -0.07
C VAL A 234 2.19 17.64 1.09
N SER A 235 3.48 17.51 1.34
CA SER A 235 4.01 16.89 2.53
C SER A 235 5.05 17.77 3.22
N VAL A 236 5.31 17.52 4.50
CA VAL A 236 6.40 18.14 5.26
C VAL A 236 7.25 17.08 5.90
N GLY A 237 8.56 17.29 5.86
CA GLY A 237 9.56 16.40 6.46
C GLY A 237 10.80 17.17 6.90
N LYS A 238 11.85 16.45 7.27
CA LYS A 238 13.12 17.03 7.68
C LYS A 238 14.25 16.25 7.00
N THR A 239 15.32 16.95 6.58
CA THR A 239 16.52 16.31 6.07
C THR A 239 17.15 15.39 7.14
N LYS A 240 17.81 14.31 6.72
CA LYS A 240 18.40 13.32 7.62
C LYS A 240 19.44 13.94 8.55
N ASP A 241 20.17 14.96 8.11
CA ASP A 241 21.10 15.73 8.95
C ASP A 241 20.40 16.73 9.89
N LYS A 242 19.06 16.80 9.82
CA LYS A 242 18.21 17.66 10.66
C LYS A 242 18.42 19.17 10.46
N LYS A 243 19.09 19.58 9.37
CA LYS A 243 19.40 20.98 9.07
C LYS A 243 18.22 21.73 8.49
N TYR A 244 17.43 21.09 7.63
CA TYR A 244 16.33 21.73 6.93
C TYR A 244 15.00 21.00 7.15
N ILE A 245 13.93 21.79 7.21
CA ILE A 245 12.55 21.32 7.03
C ILE A 245 12.25 21.43 5.54
N LEU A 246 11.70 20.35 4.97
CA LEU A 246 11.33 20.25 3.58
C LEU A 246 9.81 20.32 3.42
N ILE A 247 9.36 21.14 2.48
CA ILE A 247 7.99 21.12 1.98
C ILE A 247 8.04 20.57 0.56
N HIS A 248 7.37 19.45 0.31
CA HIS A 248 7.33 18.77 -0.97
C HIS A 248 5.94 18.84 -1.55
N SER A 249 5.79 19.52 -2.70
CA SER A 249 4.59 19.48 -3.53
C SER A 249 4.83 18.50 -4.67
N THR A 250 3.95 17.52 -4.85
CA THR A 250 4.13 16.43 -5.82
C THR A 250 2.83 16.05 -6.49
N SER A 251 2.88 15.78 -7.79
CA SER A 251 1.89 15.01 -8.56
C SER A 251 2.49 13.65 -8.96
N ALA A 252 1.78 12.87 -9.75
CA ALA A 252 2.33 11.62 -10.28
C ALA A 252 3.51 11.80 -11.24
N LEU A 253 3.71 13.00 -11.79
CA LEU A 253 4.69 13.29 -12.85
C LEU A 253 5.67 14.42 -12.51
N GLU A 254 5.43 15.19 -11.46
CA GLU A 254 6.18 16.40 -11.18
C GLU A 254 6.45 16.59 -9.68
N SER A 255 7.58 17.20 -9.36
CA SER A 255 7.98 17.54 -8.00
C SER A 255 8.38 19.00 -7.89
N GLU A 256 8.12 19.59 -6.72
CA GLU A 256 8.64 20.87 -6.31
C GLU A 256 9.01 20.81 -4.83
N TYR A 257 10.20 21.26 -4.48
CA TYR A 257 10.62 21.36 -3.08
C TYR A 257 10.84 22.81 -2.67
N ARG A 258 10.44 23.10 -1.44
CA ARG A 258 10.86 24.25 -0.67
C ARG A 258 11.55 23.78 0.59
N TYR A 259 12.42 24.63 1.16
CA TYR A 259 13.13 24.29 2.38
C TYR A 259 13.22 25.51 3.33
N ILE A 260 13.27 25.22 4.62
CA ILE A 260 13.43 26.18 5.70
C ILE A 260 14.56 25.67 6.59
N ASP A 261 15.49 26.56 7.01
CA ASP A 261 16.45 26.21 8.06
C ASP A 261 15.70 25.83 9.35
N ALA A 262 15.93 24.61 9.85
CA ALA A 262 15.17 24.01 10.93
C ALA A 262 15.47 24.60 12.32
N THR A 263 16.41 25.53 12.45
CA THR A 263 16.82 26.09 13.77
C THR A 263 15.70 26.86 14.45
N HIS A 264 14.92 27.66 13.69
CA HIS A 264 13.83 28.46 14.20
C HIS A 264 12.69 28.60 13.19
N ALA A 265 11.46 28.75 13.68
CA ALA A 265 10.24 28.90 12.86
C ALA A 265 10.19 30.19 12.03
N GLU A 266 10.97 31.21 12.39
CA GLU A 266 11.01 32.53 11.72
C GLU A 266 11.91 32.51 10.48
N ASN A 267 12.59 31.42 10.20
CA ASN A 267 13.49 31.29 9.07
C ASN A 267 12.73 31.34 7.75
N LYS A 268 13.40 31.87 6.72
CA LYS A 268 12.79 32.09 5.41
C LYS A 268 12.49 30.78 4.70
N LEU A 269 11.29 30.70 4.11
CA LEU A 269 10.94 29.68 3.14
C LEU A 269 11.65 29.95 1.80
N ASN A 270 12.49 29.02 1.36
CA ASN A 270 13.25 29.10 0.12
C ASN A 270 12.75 28.05 -0.88
N LEU A 271 12.68 28.43 -2.16
CA LEU A 271 12.41 27.50 -3.24
C LEU A 271 13.71 26.76 -3.57
N PHE A 272 13.65 25.41 -3.60
CA PHE A 272 14.76 24.58 -4.05
C PHE A 272 14.85 24.54 -5.58
N GLN A 273 13.80 24.05 -6.21
CA GLN A 273 13.60 24.05 -7.64
C GLN A 273 12.09 24.08 -7.94
N GLY A 274 11.66 25.01 -8.79
CA GLY A 274 10.27 25.07 -9.23
C GLY A 274 9.88 23.95 -10.17
N ARG A 275 8.58 23.81 -10.41
CA ARG A 275 8.01 22.78 -11.29
C ARG A 275 8.54 22.86 -12.70
N ILE A 276 8.87 21.72 -13.24
CA ILE A 276 9.14 21.53 -14.67
C ILE A 276 8.33 20.31 -15.10
N LYS A 277 7.57 20.45 -16.17
CA LYS A 277 6.71 19.37 -16.65
C LYS A 277 7.47 18.05 -16.83
N ASN A 278 6.96 16.99 -16.23
CA ASN A 278 7.53 15.64 -16.19
C ASN A 278 8.90 15.55 -15.48
N LEU A 279 9.28 16.52 -14.68
CA LEU A 279 10.46 16.43 -13.85
C LEU A 279 10.09 15.98 -12.44
N GLU A 280 10.52 14.79 -12.12
CA GLU A 280 10.44 14.22 -10.77
C GLU A 280 11.82 14.28 -10.12
N TYR A 281 11.87 14.73 -8.85
CA TYR A 281 13.10 14.71 -8.07
C TYR A 281 12.80 14.63 -6.58
N TYR A 282 13.73 14.01 -5.85
CA TYR A 282 13.68 13.80 -4.41
C TYR A 282 15.03 14.19 -3.83
N ILE A 283 15.01 14.89 -2.69
CA ILE A 283 16.22 15.50 -2.13
C ILE A 283 16.45 15.09 -0.68
N ASP A 284 17.71 15.01 -0.31
CA ASP A 284 18.16 15.02 1.08
C ASP A 284 19.50 15.79 1.17
N HIS A 285 19.91 16.13 2.38
CA HIS A 285 21.06 16.99 2.63
C HIS A 285 22.07 16.32 3.53
N LYS A 286 23.37 16.57 3.24
CA LYS A 286 24.47 16.20 4.11
C LYS A 286 25.65 17.15 3.92
N ASP A 287 26.22 17.62 5.00
CA ASP A 287 27.36 18.54 5.04
C ASP A 287 27.04 19.91 4.39
N GLN A 288 27.45 20.15 3.15
CA GLN A 288 27.21 21.36 2.36
C GLN A 288 26.58 21.06 1.00
N ASP A 289 26.11 19.82 0.81
CA ASP A 289 25.61 19.36 -0.46
C ASP A 289 24.20 18.79 -0.35
N TRP A 290 23.37 19.08 -1.36
CA TRP A 290 22.10 18.41 -1.61
C TRP A 290 22.30 17.21 -2.53
N PHE A 291 21.81 16.07 -2.13
CA PHE A 291 21.76 14.85 -2.92
C PHE A 291 20.38 14.75 -3.57
N ILE A 292 20.35 14.48 -4.88
CA ILE A 292 19.14 14.59 -5.68
C ILE A 292 18.97 13.30 -6.49
N ARG A 293 17.94 12.52 -6.20
CA ARG A 293 17.46 11.45 -7.06
C ARG A 293 16.47 12.03 -8.03
N THR A 294 16.68 11.89 -9.36
CA THR A 294 15.87 12.57 -10.36
C THR A 294 15.82 11.84 -11.71
N ASN A 295 14.70 11.98 -12.41
CA ASN A 295 14.54 11.53 -13.80
C ASN A 295 15.12 12.51 -14.85
N LYS A 296 15.79 13.60 -14.45
CA LYS A 296 16.51 14.52 -15.36
C LYS A 296 17.53 13.79 -16.22
N MET A 297 18.17 12.75 -15.68
CA MET A 297 19.20 11.97 -16.39
C MET A 297 18.61 10.89 -17.30
N GLY A 298 17.38 10.47 -17.06
CA GLY A 298 16.66 9.43 -17.77
C GLY A 298 15.51 8.87 -16.96
N PRO A 299 14.57 8.14 -17.56
CA PRO A 299 13.32 7.72 -16.93
C PRO A 299 13.51 6.85 -15.66
N ASN A 300 14.59 6.07 -15.60
CA ASN A 300 14.87 5.19 -14.45
C ASN A 300 15.60 5.89 -13.31
N PHE A 301 15.56 7.21 -13.26
CA PHE A 301 16.20 8.07 -12.26
C PHE A 301 17.71 7.87 -12.15
N GLY A 302 18.39 8.88 -11.69
CA GLY A 302 19.82 8.86 -11.38
C GLY A 302 20.12 9.78 -10.22
N MET A 303 21.38 9.78 -9.79
CA MET A 303 21.83 10.61 -8.67
C MET A 303 22.58 11.84 -9.17
N MET A 304 22.11 12.99 -8.72
CA MET A 304 22.75 14.30 -8.92
C MET A 304 23.08 14.95 -7.59
N ILE A 305 23.86 16.01 -7.63
CA ILE A 305 24.32 16.75 -6.45
C ILE A 305 24.40 18.24 -6.78
N CYS A 306 24.14 19.11 -5.80
CA CYS A 306 24.43 20.54 -5.88
C CYS A 306 24.79 21.10 -4.51
N GLU A 307 25.47 22.25 -4.51
CA GLU A 307 25.88 22.93 -3.28
C GLU A 307 24.68 23.62 -2.58
N ASP A 308 24.78 23.78 -1.29
CA ASP A 308 23.77 24.36 -0.38
C ASP A 308 23.11 25.65 -0.93
N GLN A 309 23.91 26.55 -1.46
CA GLN A 309 23.45 27.88 -1.89
C GLN A 309 22.99 27.93 -3.37
N ASN A 310 23.17 26.83 -4.12
CA ASN A 310 22.99 26.77 -5.56
C ASN A 310 22.03 25.63 -5.94
N THR A 311 20.76 25.75 -5.51
CA THR A 311 19.78 24.64 -5.58
C THR A 311 19.10 24.48 -6.93
N GLY A 312 19.08 25.53 -7.81
CA GLY A 312 18.40 25.44 -9.10
C GLY A 312 19.00 24.38 -10.05
N ILE A 313 18.15 23.84 -10.92
CA ILE A 313 18.46 22.68 -11.83
C ILE A 313 19.70 22.89 -12.70
N ASP A 314 20.07 24.13 -13.02
CA ASP A 314 21.28 24.45 -13.80
C ASP A 314 22.57 24.16 -13.04
N ASN A 315 22.50 24.06 -11.72
CA ASN A 315 23.62 23.75 -10.84
C ASN A 315 23.73 22.26 -10.50
N TRP A 316 22.76 21.45 -10.92
CA TRP A 316 22.78 20.02 -10.65
C TRP A 316 23.80 19.32 -11.54
N ARG A 317 24.78 18.70 -10.93
CA ARG A 317 25.82 17.90 -11.60
C ARG A 317 25.62 16.41 -11.34
N SER A 318 25.92 15.56 -12.31
CA SER A 318 25.84 14.11 -12.15
C SER A 318 26.75 13.67 -11.01
N LEU A 319 26.21 12.89 -10.07
CA LEU A 319 26.98 12.27 -8.99
C LEU A 319 27.45 10.87 -9.39
N LEU A 320 26.58 10.10 -10.05
CA LEU A 320 26.84 8.75 -10.53
C LEU A 320 26.47 8.64 -12.01
N PRO A 321 27.11 7.75 -12.78
CA PRO A 321 26.69 7.44 -14.15
C PRO A 321 25.25 6.92 -14.18
N TYR A 322 24.47 7.36 -15.16
CA TYR A 322 23.14 6.83 -15.42
C TYR A 322 23.19 5.48 -16.14
N ASP A 323 22.35 4.53 -15.74
CA ASP A 323 22.15 3.26 -16.43
C ASP A 323 20.64 3.05 -16.68
N ASP A 324 20.26 2.88 -17.95
CA ASP A 324 18.87 2.69 -18.36
C ASP A 324 18.26 1.34 -17.96
N LYS A 325 19.07 0.39 -17.49
CA LYS A 325 18.67 -0.93 -17.00
C LYS A 325 18.45 -0.99 -15.49
N ILE A 326 18.80 0.08 -14.78
CA ILE A 326 18.72 0.17 -13.33
C ILE A 326 17.77 1.29 -12.95
N LEU A 327 16.68 0.96 -12.30
CA LEU A 327 15.80 1.94 -11.69
C LEU A 327 16.32 2.27 -10.28
N VAL A 328 16.72 3.52 -10.05
CA VAL A 328 17.07 4.01 -8.71
C VAL A 328 15.77 4.35 -7.99
N GLU A 329 15.36 3.53 -7.01
CA GLU A 329 14.10 3.73 -6.28
C GLU A 329 14.23 4.62 -5.07
N ASP A 330 15.36 4.53 -4.35
CA ASP A 330 15.59 5.29 -3.12
C ASP A 330 17.08 5.45 -2.82
N PHE A 331 17.42 6.32 -1.87
CA PHE A 331 18.78 6.50 -1.40
C PHE A 331 18.84 6.85 0.09
N GLU A 332 19.95 6.48 0.74
CA GLU A 332 20.24 6.78 2.12
C GLU A 332 21.65 7.40 2.28
N LEU A 333 21.75 8.42 3.12
CA LEU A 333 22.99 9.12 3.39
C LEU A 333 23.57 8.72 4.75
N PHE A 334 24.86 8.39 4.76
CA PHE A 334 25.62 8.13 5.98
C PHE A 334 26.95 8.88 5.92
N LYS A 335 27.64 8.99 7.06
CA LYS A 335 28.98 9.54 7.09
C LYS A 335 29.93 8.69 6.26
N GLY A 336 30.43 9.25 5.16
CA GLY A 336 31.33 8.56 4.23
C GLY A 336 30.68 7.57 3.27
N TYR A 337 29.33 7.41 3.28
CA TYR A 337 28.62 6.48 2.41
C TYR A 337 27.36 7.09 1.81
N LEU A 338 27.13 6.76 0.54
CA LEU A 338 25.83 6.84 -0.12
C LEU A 338 25.36 5.41 -0.37
N VAL A 339 24.12 5.10 -0.07
CA VAL A 339 23.53 3.79 -0.34
C VAL A 339 22.31 3.98 -1.21
N LEU A 340 22.20 3.18 -2.29
CA LEU A 340 21.05 3.19 -3.20
C LEU A 340 20.25 1.91 -3.06
N SER A 341 18.94 2.07 -3.16
CA SER A 341 17.99 0.99 -3.43
C SER A 341 17.74 0.98 -4.95
N GLU A 342 18.18 -0.05 -5.62
CA GLU A 342 18.18 -0.17 -7.07
C GLU A 342 17.40 -1.39 -7.52
N ARG A 343 16.52 -1.22 -8.52
CA ARG A 343 15.80 -2.34 -9.13
C ARG A 343 16.38 -2.66 -10.49
N SER A 344 16.75 -3.92 -10.65
CA SER A 344 17.18 -4.47 -11.95
C SER A 344 16.65 -5.88 -12.13
N GLU A 345 16.21 -6.24 -13.34
CA GLU A 345 15.61 -7.55 -13.64
C GLU A 345 14.44 -7.93 -12.70
N GLY A 346 13.74 -6.90 -12.18
CA GLY A 346 12.61 -7.06 -11.26
C GLY A 346 12.97 -7.39 -9.80
N ILE A 347 14.24 -7.31 -9.43
CA ILE A 347 14.75 -7.56 -8.07
C ILE A 347 15.32 -6.27 -7.49
N LEU A 348 14.94 -5.98 -6.26
CA LEU A 348 15.45 -4.83 -5.52
C LEU A 348 16.77 -5.18 -4.82
N LYS A 349 17.81 -4.40 -5.09
CA LYS A 349 19.18 -4.62 -4.63
C LYS A 349 19.67 -3.40 -3.85
N ILE A 350 20.52 -3.63 -2.85
CA ILE A 350 21.16 -2.55 -2.08
C ILE A 350 22.59 -2.37 -2.59
N HIS A 351 22.88 -1.16 -3.09
CA HIS A 351 24.19 -0.77 -3.63
C HIS A 351 24.87 0.24 -2.72
N VAL A 352 26.05 -0.08 -2.21
CA VAL A 352 26.83 0.77 -1.30
C VAL A 352 27.93 1.48 -2.04
N PHE A 353 28.00 2.79 -1.89
CA PHE A 353 29.03 3.68 -2.46
C PHE A 353 29.86 4.31 -1.35
N PRO A 354 31.03 3.73 -1.01
CA PRO A 354 31.96 4.35 -0.08
C PRO A 354 32.64 5.56 -0.73
N GLY A 355 32.87 6.63 0.02
CA GLY A 355 33.56 7.82 -0.49
C GLY A 355 35.02 7.62 -0.84
N HIS A 356 35.62 6.47 -0.51
CA HIS A 356 37.06 6.22 -0.59
C HIS A 356 37.46 4.88 -1.24
N SER A 357 36.49 4.07 -1.67
CA SER A 357 36.72 2.78 -2.32
C SER A 357 35.68 2.48 -3.40
N SER A 358 35.82 1.34 -4.10
CA SER A 358 34.84 0.93 -5.11
C SER A 358 33.49 0.55 -4.50
N SER A 359 32.41 0.84 -5.20
CA SER A 359 31.07 0.44 -4.80
C SER A 359 30.85 -1.07 -4.93
N HIS A 360 29.87 -1.58 -4.19
CA HIS A 360 29.50 -3.00 -4.22
C HIS A 360 28.03 -3.21 -3.85
N TYR A 361 27.47 -4.30 -4.32
CA TYR A 361 26.13 -4.76 -3.91
C TYR A 361 26.22 -5.65 -2.66
N ILE A 362 25.23 -5.50 -1.77
CA ILE A 362 25.05 -6.44 -0.66
C ILE A 362 24.41 -7.71 -1.23
N ALA A 363 25.04 -8.86 -1.03
CA ALA A 363 24.60 -10.14 -1.55
C ALA A 363 23.67 -10.85 -0.56
N PHE A 364 22.61 -11.48 -1.10
CA PHE A 364 21.71 -12.37 -0.36
C PHE A 364 21.62 -13.72 -1.07
N ASP A 365 21.39 -14.81 -0.32
CA ASP A 365 21.44 -16.19 -0.82
C ASP A 365 20.14 -16.66 -1.52
N GLU A 366 19.25 -15.75 -1.92
CA GLU A 366 18.01 -16.07 -2.64
C GLU A 366 17.95 -15.34 -3.99
N GLU A 367 17.37 -15.97 -5.02
CA GLU A 367 17.18 -15.37 -6.33
C GLU A 367 15.95 -14.43 -6.39
N VAL A 368 14.90 -14.75 -5.62
CA VAL A 368 13.63 -14.03 -5.62
C VAL A 368 13.36 -13.52 -4.22
N TYR A 369 13.73 -12.28 -3.97
CA TYR A 369 13.65 -11.64 -2.65
C TYR A 369 13.32 -10.15 -2.77
N THR A 370 13.12 -9.54 -1.63
CA THR A 370 13.00 -8.09 -1.42
C THR A 370 13.95 -7.67 -0.30
N ALA A 371 14.77 -6.67 -0.57
CA ALA A 371 15.63 -6.03 0.42
C ALA A 371 15.43 -4.51 0.35
N VAL A 372 14.92 -3.92 1.43
CA VAL A 372 14.62 -2.49 1.52
C VAL A 372 15.32 -1.87 2.73
N PHE A 373 15.50 -0.56 2.72
CA PHE A 373 15.98 0.15 3.90
C PHE A 373 14.99 -0.06 5.07
N SER A 374 15.56 -0.34 6.23
CA SER A 374 14.83 -0.36 7.49
C SER A 374 15.03 0.99 8.22
N VAL A 375 14.87 1.04 9.52
CA VAL A 375 14.98 2.28 10.31
C VAL A 375 16.44 2.72 10.44
N ASN A 376 16.83 3.79 9.75
CA ASN A 376 18.18 4.38 9.69
C ASN A 376 18.16 5.88 10.03
N PRO A 377 17.86 6.31 11.28
CA PRO A 377 17.55 7.72 11.57
C PRO A 377 18.79 8.63 11.65
N GLU A 378 19.99 8.07 11.85
CA GLU A 378 21.20 8.87 12.12
C GLU A 378 22.23 8.76 10.99
N ILE A 379 22.79 9.90 10.58
CA ILE A 379 23.86 9.95 9.56
C ILE A 379 25.18 9.36 10.10
N GLU A 380 25.48 9.58 11.36
CA GLU A 380 26.74 9.12 12.01
C GLU A 380 26.77 7.62 12.31
N CYS A 381 25.79 6.85 11.80
CA CYS A 381 25.70 5.42 12.05
C CYS A 381 26.75 4.63 11.24
N GLU A 382 27.39 3.65 11.87
CA GLU A 382 28.43 2.80 11.27
C GLU A 382 27.86 1.56 10.54
N TYR A 383 26.55 1.42 10.53
CA TYR A 383 25.83 0.31 9.88
C TYR A 383 24.57 0.79 9.15
N LEU A 384 24.18 0.03 8.15
CA LEU A 384 22.90 0.13 7.47
C LEU A 384 21.98 -0.96 7.98
N ARG A 385 20.74 -0.62 8.34
CA ARG A 385 19.69 -1.59 8.60
C ARG A 385 18.87 -1.87 7.36
N ILE A 386 18.68 -3.15 7.11
CA ILE A 386 17.97 -3.68 5.94
C ILE A 386 16.87 -4.62 6.43
N LEU A 387 15.66 -4.45 5.89
CA LEU A 387 14.60 -5.43 5.97
C LEU A 387 14.71 -6.35 4.75
N PHE A 388 14.97 -7.61 4.98
CA PHE A 388 14.98 -8.66 3.95
C PHE A 388 13.80 -9.59 4.13
N THR A 389 13.18 -10.02 3.02
CA THR A 389 12.13 -11.04 3.01
C THR A 389 12.05 -11.67 1.63
N SER A 390 11.39 -12.84 1.54
CA SER A 390 11.01 -13.44 0.26
C SER A 390 9.64 -14.12 0.37
N LEU A 391 9.14 -14.75 -0.69
CA LEU A 391 7.88 -15.52 -0.60
C LEU A 391 7.92 -16.65 0.42
N LYS A 392 9.13 -17.12 0.78
CA LYS A 392 9.35 -18.20 1.75
C LYS A 392 10.14 -17.78 3.00
N THR A 393 10.89 -16.69 2.97
CA THR A 393 11.72 -16.26 4.09
C THR A 393 11.02 -15.17 4.89
N PRO A 394 10.73 -15.39 6.19
CA PRO A 394 10.12 -14.38 7.05
C PRO A 394 10.94 -13.09 7.13
N PRO A 395 10.30 -11.94 7.37
CA PRO A 395 10.96 -10.66 7.56
C PRO A 395 12.14 -10.77 8.53
N THR A 396 13.32 -10.39 8.03
CA THR A 396 14.59 -10.45 8.75
C THR A 396 15.23 -9.06 8.73
N ILE A 397 15.54 -8.52 9.88
CA ILE A 397 16.30 -7.27 10.01
C ILE A 397 17.77 -7.62 10.09
N TYR A 398 18.54 -7.07 9.15
CA TYR A 398 19.99 -7.15 9.14
C TYR A 398 20.59 -5.80 9.53
N GLU A 399 21.79 -5.86 10.13
CA GLU A 399 22.74 -4.77 10.22
C GLU A 399 23.92 -5.08 9.30
N TYR A 400 24.13 -4.25 8.29
CA TYR A 400 25.28 -4.28 7.42
C TYR A 400 26.30 -3.27 7.91
N HIS A 401 27.43 -3.74 8.46
CA HIS A 401 28.51 -2.90 8.94
C HIS A 401 29.39 -2.45 7.79
N PHE A 402 29.56 -1.13 7.64
CA PHE A 402 30.21 -0.55 6.47
C PHE A 402 31.71 -0.86 6.38
N GLU A 403 32.44 -0.85 7.50
CA GLU A 403 33.91 -0.99 7.51
C GLU A 403 34.36 -2.40 7.14
N ASP A 404 33.81 -3.41 7.79
CA ASP A 404 34.17 -4.82 7.61
C ASP A 404 33.27 -5.56 6.60
N GLN A 405 32.24 -4.90 6.07
CA GLN A 405 31.26 -5.42 5.12
C GLN A 405 30.53 -6.68 5.64
N ILE A 406 30.32 -6.77 6.94
CA ILE A 406 29.65 -7.90 7.56
C ILE A 406 28.16 -7.65 7.68
N LEU A 407 27.38 -8.61 7.20
CA LEU A 407 25.91 -8.64 7.33
C LEU A 407 25.54 -9.49 8.55
N LYS A 408 24.99 -8.87 9.59
CA LYS A 408 24.57 -9.54 10.84
C LYS A 408 23.05 -9.57 10.94
N ILE A 409 22.48 -10.72 11.32
CA ILE A 409 21.06 -10.82 11.64
C ILE A 409 20.82 -10.17 13.00
N LEU A 410 19.97 -9.15 13.02
CA LEU A 410 19.53 -8.50 14.26
C LEU A 410 18.22 -9.13 14.78
N ARG A 411 17.27 -9.42 13.88
CA ARG A 411 15.99 -10.02 14.24
C ARG A 411 15.40 -10.80 13.06
N VAL A 412 14.83 -11.95 13.37
CA VAL A 412 14.00 -12.72 12.43
C VAL A 412 12.57 -12.77 12.98
N GLN A 413 11.56 -12.48 12.16
CA GLN A 413 10.18 -12.68 12.55
C GLN A 413 9.93 -14.15 12.81
N LYS A 414 9.57 -14.49 14.04
CA LYS A 414 9.21 -15.87 14.40
C LYS A 414 7.81 -16.22 13.88
N VAL A 415 7.67 -17.46 13.45
CA VAL A 415 6.37 -18.07 13.09
C VAL A 415 6.12 -19.19 14.09
N GLU A 416 5.15 -18.97 14.98
CA GLU A 416 4.81 -19.98 15.99
C GLU A 416 4.17 -21.22 15.36
N GLY A 417 4.29 -22.37 16.04
CA GLY A 417 3.77 -23.66 15.55
C GLY A 417 4.66 -24.37 14.53
N GLY A 418 5.85 -23.84 14.26
CA GLY A 418 6.86 -24.43 13.37
C GLY A 418 6.72 -23.94 11.92
N TYR A 419 7.84 -23.44 11.41
CA TYR A 419 8.02 -23.02 10.03
C TYR A 419 9.45 -23.29 9.59
N ASP A 420 9.61 -23.98 8.46
CA ASP A 420 10.90 -24.19 7.82
C ASP A 420 10.84 -23.67 6.38
N PRO A 421 11.62 -22.64 6.01
CA PRO A 421 11.67 -22.15 4.63
C PRO A 421 12.05 -23.22 3.60
N GLN A 422 12.74 -24.30 4.02
CA GLN A 422 13.14 -25.41 3.15
C GLN A 422 11.96 -26.32 2.74
N ASP A 423 10.80 -26.16 3.36
CA ASP A 423 9.59 -26.86 2.95
C ASP A 423 8.92 -26.20 1.72
N TYR A 424 9.39 -25.02 1.30
CA TYR A 424 8.81 -24.26 0.20
C TYR A 424 9.85 -23.96 -0.89
N GLN A 425 9.37 -23.98 -2.13
CA GLN A 425 10.16 -23.63 -3.31
C GLN A 425 9.63 -22.32 -3.91
N THR A 426 10.54 -21.50 -4.42
CA THR A 426 10.24 -20.27 -5.15
C THR A 426 10.87 -20.32 -6.53
N GLU A 427 10.16 -19.78 -7.52
CA GLU A 427 10.66 -19.65 -8.89
C GLU A 427 10.36 -18.26 -9.43
N ARG A 428 11.21 -17.78 -10.34
CA ARG A 428 10.95 -16.65 -11.23
C ARG A 428 10.77 -17.19 -12.63
N ILE A 429 9.56 -17.10 -13.16
CA ILE A 429 9.18 -17.61 -14.48
C ILE A 429 8.59 -16.48 -15.32
N TYR A 430 8.41 -16.69 -16.63
CA TYR A 430 7.98 -15.63 -17.53
C TYR A 430 6.86 -16.12 -18.45
N ALA A 431 5.75 -15.42 -18.46
CA ALA A 431 4.72 -15.56 -19.49
C ALA A 431 5.06 -14.67 -20.69
N THR A 432 4.56 -15.02 -21.87
CA THR A 432 4.75 -14.21 -23.08
C THR A 432 3.43 -13.56 -23.47
N ALA A 433 3.38 -12.23 -23.49
CA ALA A 433 2.23 -11.48 -23.96
C ALA A 433 2.08 -11.57 -25.50
N SER A 434 0.90 -11.16 -26.00
CA SER A 434 0.61 -11.17 -27.45
C SER A 434 1.56 -10.30 -28.27
N ASP A 435 2.09 -9.23 -27.68
CA ASP A 435 3.11 -8.33 -28.26
C ASP A 435 4.55 -8.84 -28.07
N LYS A 436 4.72 -10.07 -27.54
CA LYS A 436 5.99 -10.75 -27.23
C LYS A 436 6.73 -10.20 -26.00
N THR A 437 6.12 -9.31 -25.24
CA THR A 437 6.66 -8.87 -23.95
C THR A 437 6.72 -10.05 -22.98
N LEU A 438 7.86 -10.19 -22.28
CA LEU A 438 8.01 -11.20 -21.23
C LEU A 438 7.54 -10.64 -19.90
N ILE A 439 6.48 -11.24 -19.34
CA ILE A 439 5.87 -10.82 -18.09
C ILE A 439 6.40 -11.69 -16.96
N PRO A 440 7.11 -11.13 -15.97
CA PRO A 440 7.63 -11.90 -14.86
C PRO A 440 6.53 -12.39 -13.95
N ILE A 441 6.71 -13.60 -13.41
CA ILE A 441 5.85 -14.21 -12.39
C ILE A 441 6.74 -14.73 -11.27
N SER A 442 6.50 -14.29 -10.04
CA SER A 442 7.10 -14.90 -8.86
C SER A 442 6.12 -15.90 -8.26
N ILE A 443 6.54 -17.14 -8.06
CA ILE A 443 5.67 -18.21 -7.56
C ILE A 443 6.30 -18.93 -6.36
N VAL A 444 5.47 -19.33 -5.41
CA VAL A 444 5.85 -20.17 -4.27
C VAL A 444 4.86 -21.32 -4.09
N TYR A 445 5.40 -22.47 -3.71
CA TYR A 445 4.61 -23.67 -3.42
C TYR A 445 5.35 -24.59 -2.44
N HIS A 446 4.62 -25.48 -1.79
CA HIS A 446 5.22 -26.49 -0.91
C HIS A 446 6.05 -27.51 -1.73
N LYS A 447 7.16 -28.02 -1.18
CA LYS A 447 8.08 -28.96 -1.87
C LYS A 447 7.43 -30.23 -2.44
N ASN A 448 6.24 -30.60 -1.94
CA ASN A 448 5.47 -31.74 -2.44
C ASN A 448 4.51 -31.37 -3.60
N PHE A 449 4.48 -30.13 -4.02
CA PHE A 449 3.66 -29.65 -5.14
C PHE A 449 4.06 -30.36 -6.44
N LYS A 450 3.08 -30.71 -7.27
CA LYS A 450 3.31 -31.36 -8.56
C LYS A 450 2.81 -30.49 -9.70
N LYS A 451 3.64 -30.27 -10.69
CA LYS A 451 3.27 -29.57 -11.93
C LYS A 451 2.51 -30.49 -12.89
N ASP A 452 1.34 -30.94 -12.48
CA ASP A 452 0.46 -31.84 -13.26
C ASP A 452 -0.95 -31.28 -13.50
N GLY A 453 -1.17 -30.02 -13.08
CA GLY A 453 -2.44 -29.33 -13.18
C GLY A 453 -3.44 -29.71 -12.07
N SER A 454 -3.09 -30.61 -11.17
CA SER A 454 -4.02 -31.11 -10.14
C SER A 454 -4.20 -30.18 -8.94
N HIS A 455 -3.32 -29.20 -8.77
CA HIS A 455 -3.28 -28.33 -7.60
C HIS A 455 -3.94 -26.98 -7.83
N PRO A 456 -4.58 -26.40 -6.80
CA PRO A 456 -5.11 -25.04 -6.88
C PRO A 456 -3.99 -23.99 -6.82
N LEU A 457 -4.25 -22.83 -7.45
CA LEU A 457 -3.34 -21.70 -7.50
C LEU A 457 -4.11 -20.40 -7.27
N LEU A 458 -3.54 -19.53 -6.44
CA LEU A 458 -3.97 -18.15 -6.27
C LEU A 458 -3.01 -17.22 -7.00
N LEU A 459 -3.49 -16.53 -8.04
CA LEU A 459 -2.74 -15.53 -8.78
C LEU A 459 -3.12 -14.14 -8.28
N TYR A 460 -2.12 -13.37 -7.86
CA TYR A 460 -2.27 -11.99 -7.39
C TYR A 460 -1.72 -11.00 -8.41
N GLY A 461 -2.38 -9.84 -8.56
CA GLY A 461 -1.86 -8.73 -9.35
C GLY A 461 -2.39 -7.37 -8.90
N TYR A 462 -1.65 -6.31 -9.29
CA TYR A 462 -2.03 -4.92 -9.02
C TYR A 462 -1.95 -4.06 -10.29
N GLY A 463 -0.76 -3.67 -10.73
CA GLY A 463 -0.48 -3.09 -12.04
C GLY A 463 -0.90 -1.63 -12.22
N SER A 464 -0.70 -0.77 -11.23
CA SER A 464 -1.00 0.67 -11.32
C SER A 464 -0.02 1.49 -10.49
N TYR A 465 0.05 2.79 -10.75
CA TYR A 465 0.84 3.80 -10.03
C TYR A 465 2.35 3.55 -10.00
N GLY A 466 2.87 2.69 -10.87
CA GLY A 466 4.26 2.27 -10.78
C GLY A 466 4.59 1.47 -9.51
N ILE A 467 3.58 0.94 -8.82
CA ILE A 467 3.79 0.14 -7.61
C ILE A 467 4.27 -1.24 -7.98
N SER A 468 5.51 -1.58 -7.62
CA SER A 468 6.04 -2.93 -7.74
C SER A 468 5.46 -3.82 -6.64
N VAL A 469 4.94 -4.98 -7.03
CA VAL A 469 4.46 -5.99 -6.08
C VAL A 469 5.60 -6.94 -5.74
N ASP A 470 6.30 -6.64 -4.66
CA ASP A 470 7.49 -7.38 -4.26
C ASP A 470 7.16 -8.74 -3.61
N PRO A 471 8.04 -9.76 -3.82
CA PRO A 471 7.86 -11.12 -3.31
C PRO A 471 8.13 -11.20 -1.80
N THR A 472 7.13 -10.83 -1.00
CA THR A 472 7.24 -10.79 0.46
C THR A 472 6.60 -12.01 1.14
N PHE A 473 7.07 -12.34 2.34
CA PHE A 473 6.50 -13.38 3.20
C PHE A 473 5.10 -13.02 3.68
N SER A 474 4.25 -14.04 3.82
CA SER A 474 2.93 -13.91 4.44
C SER A 474 2.64 -15.08 5.36
N ILE A 475 2.36 -14.78 6.62
CA ILE A 475 2.03 -15.77 7.64
C ILE A 475 0.68 -16.49 7.35
N SER A 476 -0.26 -15.78 6.73
CA SER A 476 -1.55 -16.33 6.34
C SER A 476 -1.43 -17.27 5.14
N ARG A 477 -0.58 -16.92 4.17
CA ARG A 477 -0.33 -17.73 2.96
C ARG A 477 0.09 -19.16 3.27
N LYS A 478 0.81 -19.38 4.38
CA LYS A 478 1.17 -20.71 4.85
C LYS A 478 -0.05 -21.65 4.93
N SER A 479 -1.22 -21.14 5.30
CA SER A 479 -2.44 -21.96 5.38
C SER A 479 -2.90 -22.49 4.02
N LEU A 480 -2.65 -21.77 2.94
CA LEU A 480 -2.88 -22.23 1.57
C LEU A 480 -1.78 -23.20 1.10
N LEU A 481 -0.51 -22.82 1.30
CA LEU A 481 0.64 -23.62 0.87
C LEU A 481 0.64 -25.01 1.51
N ASP A 482 0.30 -25.13 2.79
CA ASP A 482 0.17 -26.40 3.51
C ASP A 482 -1.00 -27.28 3.01
N ARG A 483 -1.93 -26.67 2.24
CA ARG A 483 -3.04 -27.35 1.56
C ARG A 483 -2.76 -27.57 0.07
N ASN A 484 -1.49 -27.55 -0.31
CA ASN A 484 -1.00 -27.73 -1.67
C ASN A 484 -1.47 -26.69 -2.69
N PHE A 485 -1.83 -25.48 -2.25
CA PHE A 485 -1.92 -24.35 -3.17
C PHE A 485 -0.54 -23.91 -3.63
N ALA A 486 -0.45 -23.43 -4.85
CA ALA A 486 0.58 -22.48 -5.24
C ALA A 486 0.07 -21.04 -5.06
N PHE A 487 0.97 -20.12 -4.80
CA PHE A 487 0.69 -18.69 -4.84
C PHE A 487 1.63 -18.02 -5.83
N ALA A 488 1.08 -17.19 -6.72
CA ALA A 488 1.86 -16.49 -7.72
C ALA A 488 1.54 -14.99 -7.74
N ILE A 489 2.55 -14.17 -8.02
CA ILE A 489 2.42 -12.74 -8.30
C ILE A 489 2.70 -12.54 -9.79
N ALA A 490 1.73 -12.00 -10.52
CA ALA A 490 1.93 -11.52 -11.89
C ALA A 490 2.44 -10.08 -11.84
N HIS A 491 3.69 -9.86 -12.26
CA HIS A 491 4.32 -8.54 -12.30
C HIS A 491 3.94 -7.84 -13.60
N VAL A 492 2.67 -7.45 -13.70
CA VAL A 492 2.07 -6.89 -14.91
C VAL A 492 2.50 -5.45 -15.17
N ARG A 493 2.42 -5.00 -16.42
CA ARG A 493 2.63 -3.59 -16.77
C ARG A 493 1.68 -2.67 -16.02
N GLY A 494 2.15 -1.47 -15.67
CA GLY A 494 1.50 -0.54 -14.76
C GLY A 494 2.13 -0.55 -13.35
N GLY A 495 2.84 -1.62 -12.95
CA GLY A 495 3.90 -1.59 -11.94
C GLY A 495 5.21 -1.04 -12.53
N GLN A 496 6.30 -1.08 -11.79
CA GLN A 496 7.62 -0.68 -12.33
C GLN A 496 8.74 -1.70 -12.04
N GLU A 497 8.36 -2.97 -11.94
CA GLU A 497 9.32 -4.06 -11.67
C GLU A 497 10.45 -4.14 -12.69
N LEU A 498 10.17 -3.79 -13.96
CA LEU A 498 11.17 -3.73 -15.02
C LEU A 498 11.55 -2.28 -15.42
N GLY A 499 11.44 -1.34 -14.47
CA GLY A 499 11.78 0.06 -14.66
C GLY A 499 10.60 0.93 -15.07
N ARG A 500 10.86 2.22 -15.31
CA ARG A 500 9.81 3.22 -15.58
C ARG A 500 9.02 2.93 -16.86
N SER A 501 9.65 2.37 -17.89
CA SER A 501 8.96 1.98 -19.12
C SER A 501 7.87 0.92 -18.89
N TRP A 502 8.04 0.08 -17.87
CA TRP A 502 7.05 -0.92 -17.47
C TRP A 502 5.77 -0.26 -16.91
N TYR A 503 5.95 0.79 -16.12
CA TYR A 503 4.85 1.62 -15.64
C TYR A 503 4.16 2.37 -16.78
N GLU A 504 4.92 3.07 -17.61
CA GLU A 504 4.38 3.85 -18.74
C GLU A 504 3.57 2.99 -19.73
N SER A 505 3.96 1.73 -19.90
CA SER A 505 3.25 0.79 -20.79
C SER A 505 2.00 0.16 -20.19
N GLY A 506 1.58 0.58 -18.98
CA GLY A 506 0.38 0.09 -18.31
C GLY A 506 -0.49 1.19 -17.70
N LYS A 507 -0.35 2.45 -18.14
CA LYS A 507 -1.20 3.57 -17.71
C LYS A 507 -1.79 4.33 -18.90
N PHE A 508 -2.66 5.30 -18.65
CA PHE A 508 -3.33 6.09 -19.70
C PHE A 508 -3.96 5.18 -20.76
N LEU A 509 -3.68 5.48 -22.05
CA LEU A 509 -4.18 4.74 -23.20
C LEU A 509 -3.55 3.34 -23.38
N GLU A 510 -2.61 2.98 -22.51
CA GLU A 510 -1.96 1.65 -22.48
C GLU A 510 -2.47 0.76 -21.33
N LYS A 511 -3.45 1.23 -20.55
CA LYS A 511 -3.94 0.53 -19.35
C LYS A 511 -4.42 -0.89 -19.60
N LYS A 512 -4.97 -1.19 -20.74
CA LYS A 512 -5.43 -2.55 -21.10
C LYS A 512 -4.31 -3.59 -21.12
N ASN A 513 -3.04 -3.17 -21.29
CA ASN A 513 -1.89 -4.07 -21.20
C ASN A 513 -1.82 -4.75 -19.81
N THR A 514 -2.16 -4.04 -18.72
CA THR A 514 -2.23 -4.61 -17.38
C THR A 514 -3.16 -5.84 -17.33
N PHE A 515 -4.32 -5.73 -17.94
CA PHE A 515 -5.35 -6.78 -17.90
C PHE A 515 -4.98 -7.96 -18.79
N THR A 516 -4.49 -7.69 -20.00
CA THR A 516 -4.05 -8.73 -20.92
C THR A 516 -2.81 -9.47 -20.43
N ASP A 517 -1.87 -8.77 -19.78
CA ASP A 517 -0.69 -9.38 -19.16
C ASP A 517 -1.10 -10.38 -18.08
N PHE A 518 -2.06 -10.03 -17.22
CA PHE A 518 -2.55 -10.91 -16.16
C PHE A 518 -3.23 -12.15 -16.74
N ILE A 519 -4.02 -11.98 -17.80
CA ILE A 519 -4.65 -13.09 -18.51
C ILE A 519 -3.59 -14.02 -19.13
N HIS A 520 -2.56 -13.47 -19.78
CA HIS A 520 -1.47 -14.27 -20.34
C HIS A 520 -0.66 -15.02 -19.25
N CYS A 521 -0.48 -14.41 -18.06
CA CYS A 521 0.10 -15.12 -16.92
C CYS A 521 -0.76 -16.31 -16.50
N ALA A 522 -2.07 -16.15 -16.44
CA ALA A 522 -2.99 -17.23 -16.12
C ALA A 522 -2.95 -18.36 -17.16
N GLU A 523 -3.01 -18.03 -18.45
CA GLU A 523 -2.91 -18.98 -19.57
C GLU A 523 -1.58 -19.74 -19.55
N PHE A 524 -0.47 -19.04 -19.28
CA PHE A 524 0.85 -19.64 -19.11
C PHE A 524 0.90 -20.65 -17.95
N LEU A 525 0.39 -20.27 -16.76
CA LEU A 525 0.37 -21.13 -15.59
C LEU A 525 -0.49 -22.39 -15.81
N ILE A 526 -1.58 -22.29 -16.59
CA ILE A 526 -2.40 -23.42 -17.00
C ILE A 526 -1.63 -24.30 -18.00
N SER A 527 -1.03 -23.74 -19.04
CA SER A 527 -0.30 -24.48 -20.08
C SER A 527 0.91 -25.24 -19.52
N GLU A 528 1.61 -24.63 -18.55
CA GLU A 528 2.76 -25.22 -17.84
C GLU A 528 2.34 -26.15 -16.70
N LYS A 529 1.02 -26.41 -16.54
CA LYS A 529 0.45 -27.35 -15.58
C LYS A 529 0.73 -27.02 -14.10
N TYR A 530 0.89 -25.73 -13.78
CA TYR A 530 0.85 -25.31 -12.37
C TYR A 530 -0.56 -25.44 -11.80
N THR A 531 -1.58 -25.28 -12.64
CA THR A 531 -2.99 -25.38 -12.27
C THR A 531 -3.86 -25.65 -13.51
N GLN A 532 -5.17 -25.56 -13.36
CA GLN A 532 -6.18 -25.62 -14.43
C GLN A 532 -7.34 -24.66 -14.11
N PRO A 533 -8.20 -24.26 -15.10
CA PRO A 533 -9.21 -23.22 -14.89
C PRO A 533 -10.17 -23.47 -13.72
N ASP A 534 -10.55 -24.71 -13.45
CA ASP A 534 -11.44 -25.08 -12.34
C ASP A 534 -10.74 -25.07 -10.95
N LYS A 535 -9.47 -24.66 -10.89
CA LYS A 535 -8.63 -24.55 -9.69
C LYS A 535 -7.82 -23.28 -9.62
N LEU A 536 -7.96 -22.38 -10.61
CA LEU A 536 -7.27 -21.10 -10.65
C LEU A 536 -8.15 -20.01 -10.03
N PHE A 537 -7.59 -19.35 -9.02
CA PHE A 537 -8.17 -18.18 -8.37
C PHE A 537 -7.37 -16.93 -8.69
N ALA A 538 -8.07 -15.79 -8.76
CA ALA A 538 -7.46 -14.48 -8.91
C ALA A 538 -7.77 -13.59 -7.70
N SER A 539 -6.83 -12.73 -7.30
CA SER A 539 -7.02 -11.77 -6.22
C SER A 539 -6.37 -10.43 -6.53
N GLY A 540 -7.04 -9.35 -6.17
CA GLY A 540 -6.54 -7.98 -6.25
C GLY A 540 -7.41 -7.00 -5.47
N GLY A 541 -6.80 -5.92 -5.00
CA GLY A 541 -7.48 -4.87 -4.24
C GLY A 541 -7.29 -3.49 -4.84
N SER A 542 -8.23 -2.55 -4.59
CA SER A 542 -8.14 -1.17 -5.07
C SER A 542 -8.00 -1.10 -6.60
N ALA A 543 -6.94 -0.54 -7.15
CA ALA A 543 -6.62 -0.64 -8.59
C ALA A 543 -6.40 -2.09 -9.05
N GLY A 544 -5.89 -2.99 -8.18
CA GLY A 544 -5.92 -4.43 -8.44
C GLY A 544 -7.33 -5.02 -8.47
N GLY A 545 -8.29 -4.38 -7.81
CA GLY A 545 -9.71 -4.69 -7.92
C GLY A 545 -10.30 -4.28 -9.27
N LEU A 546 -9.85 -3.18 -9.88
CA LEU A 546 -10.11 -2.85 -11.28
C LEU A 546 -9.63 -3.98 -12.19
N LEU A 547 -8.40 -4.47 -11.99
CA LEU A 547 -7.88 -5.62 -12.71
C LEU A 547 -8.79 -6.83 -12.56
N MET A 548 -9.27 -7.14 -11.34
CA MET A 548 -10.19 -8.25 -11.09
C MET A 548 -11.53 -8.08 -11.84
N GLY A 549 -12.07 -6.88 -11.84
CA GLY A 549 -13.29 -6.57 -12.58
C GLY A 549 -13.13 -6.69 -14.10
N ALA A 550 -12.00 -6.21 -14.62
CA ALA A 550 -11.71 -6.29 -16.05
C ALA A 550 -11.57 -7.75 -16.52
N ILE A 551 -10.80 -8.59 -15.82
CA ILE A 551 -10.61 -10.01 -16.18
C ILE A 551 -11.89 -10.83 -16.02
N ALA A 552 -12.77 -10.48 -15.06
CA ALA A 552 -14.08 -11.11 -14.90
C ALA A 552 -15.00 -10.87 -16.12
N ASN A 553 -14.89 -9.71 -16.77
CA ASN A 553 -15.61 -9.38 -17.99
C ASN A 553 -14.95 -10.00 -19.24
N MET A 554 -13.61 -9.97 -19.32
CA MET A 554 -12.86 -10.34 -20.52
C MET A 554 -12.70 -11.85 -20.70
N ARG A 555 -12.41 -12.60 -19.62
CA ARG A 555 -12.08 -14.04 -19.67
C ARG A 555 -12.61 -14.78 -18.43
N PRO A 556 -13.96 -14.76 -18.22
CA PRO A 556 -14.56 -15.36 -17.02
C PRO A 556 -14.31 -16.86 -16.88
N GLU A 557 -14.09 -17.56 -17.99
CA GLU A 557 -13.91 -19.02 -18.03
C GLU A 557 -12.55 -19.50 -17.50
N LEU A 558 -11.58 -18.60 -17.31
CA LEU A 558 -10.26 -18.96 -16.77
C LEU A 558 -10.27 -19.15 -15.25
N TRP A 559 -11.29 -18.65 -14.57
CA TRP A 559 -11.26 -18.50 -13.12
C TRP A 559 -12.27 -19.40 -12.42
N LYS A 560 -11.79 -20.20 -11.45
CA LYS A 560 -12.65 -20.87 -10.47
C LYS A 560 -13.33 -19.87 -9.56
N GLY A 561 -12.58 -18.85 -9.12
CA GLY A 561 -13.09 -17.77 -8.29
C GLY A 561 -12.21 -16.53 -8.34
N ILE A 562 -12.83 -15.36 -8.09
CA ILE A 562 -12.19 -14.05 -8.04
C ILE A 562 -12.46 -13.41 -6.67
N LEU A 563 -11.40 -12.92 -6.04
CA LEU A 563 -11.43 -12.14 -4.80
C LEU A 563 -11.14 -10.68 -5.13
N ALA A 564 -12.10 -9.80 -4.94
CA ALA A 564 -11.98 -8.38 -5.23
C ALA A 564 -12.17 -7.55 -3.94
N ALA A 565 -11.09 -6.97 -3.43
CA ALA A 565 -11.09 -6.17 -2.23
C ALA A 565 -11.12 -4.67 -2.58
N VAL A 566 -12.04 -3.92 -1.98
CA VAL A 566 -12.19 -2.47 -2.17
C VAL A 566 -12.02 -2.03 -3.64
N PRO A 567 -12.71 -2.68 -4.61
CA PRO A 567 -12.32 -2.63 -6.01
C PRO A 567 -12.77 -1.33 -6.69
N PHE A 568 -11.86 -0.71 -7.44
CA PHE A 568 -12.10 0.46 -8.30
C PHE A 568 -12.75 0.02 -9.60
N VAL A 569 -14.07 0.00 -9.66
CA VAL A 569 -14.82 -0.66 -10.74
C VAL A 569 -15.82 0.21 -11.50
N ASP A 570 -16.13 1.41 -11.03
CA ASP A 570 -16.93 2.40 -11.75
C ASP A 570 -16.11 3.61 -12.19
N VAL A 571 -15.07 3.31 -12.96
CA VAL A 571 -13.96 4.21 -13.30
C VAL A 571 -14.44 5.52 -13.92
N VAL A 572 -15.38 5.46 -14.86
CA VAL A 572 -15.85 6.65 -15.58
C VAL A 572 -16.63 7.60 -14.67
N THR A 573 -17.50 7.04 -13.81
CA THR A 573 -18.30 7.85 -12.89
C THR A 573 -17.38 8.56 -11.86
N THR A 574 -16.44 7.81 -11.27
CA THR A 574 -15.51 8.37 -10.28
C THR A 574 -14.61 9.43 -10.91
N MET A 575 -14.03 9.15 -12.08
CA MET A 575 -13.08 10.08 -12.71
C MET A 575 -13.73 11.33 -13.34
N LEU A 576 -15.05 11.37 -13.48
CA LEU A 576 -15.81 12.56 -13.90
C LEU A 576 -16.25 13.45 -12.73
N ASP A 577 -16.07 13.02 -11.50
CA ASP A 577 -16.54 13.72 -10.30
C ASP A 577 -15.36 14.22 -9.48
N GLU A 578 -15.02 15.49 -9.63
CA GLU A 578 -13.88 16.14 -8.96
C GLU A 578 -14.09 16.32 -7.44
N ASP A 579 -15.33 16.17 -6.96
CA ASP A 579 -15.65 16.21 -5.52
C ASP A 579 -15.29 14.87 -4.81
N ILE A 580 -15.01 13.81 -5.57
CA ILE A 580 -14.57 12.54 -5.01
C ILE A 580 -13.08 12.63 -4.63
N PRO A 581 -12.70 12.22 -3.39
CA PRO A 581 -11.30 12.18 -2.98
C PRO A 581 -10.40 11.46 -3.98
N LEU A 582 -9.21 12.01 -4.21
CA LEU A 582 -8.15 11.55 -5.12
C LEU A 582 -8.39 11.82 -6.62
N THR A 583 -9.62 12.01 -7.10
CA THR A 583 -9.94 12.09 -8.54
C THR A 583 -9.02 13.04 -9.30
N THR A 584 -8.88 14.30 -8.85
CA THR A 584 -8.04 15.30 -9.54
C THR A 584 -6.57 14.91 -9.60
N GLY A 585 -6.03 14.37 -8.53
CA GLY A 585 -4.64 13.91 -8.44
C GLY A 585 -4.35 12.66 -9.27
N GLU A 586 -5.39 11.90 -9.66
CA GLU A 586 -5.25 10.65 -10.41
C GLU A 586 -5.44 10.80 -11.92
N TYR A 587 -5.68 12.02 -12.41
CA TYR A 587 -5.72 12.25 -13.87
C TYR A 587 -4.40 11.87 -14.57
N ASP A 588 -3.28 11.95 -13.86
CA ASP A 588 -1.97 11.55 -14.38
C ASP A 588 -1.75 10.02 -14.40
N GLU A 589 -2.63 9.24 -13.78
CA GLU A 589 -2.63 7.77 -13.85
C GLU A 589 -3.63 7.25 -14.89
N TRP A 590 -4.87 7.72 -14.81
CA TRP A 590 -5.97 7.17 -15.60
C TRP A 590 -6.26 7.96 -16.88
N GLY A 591 -5.91 9.24 -16.91
CA GLY A 591 -6.34 10.22 -17.89
C GLY A 591 -7.61 10.96 -17.44
N ASN A 592 -7.74 12.22 -17.84
CA ASN A 592 -8.90 13.04 -17.51
C ASN A 592 -10.04 12.80 -18.53
N PRO A 593 -11.19 12.22 -18.10
CA PRO A 593 -12.33 11.94 -19.00
C PRO A 593 -13.08 13.20 -19.48
N SER A 594 -12.71 14.40 -19.01
CA SER A 594 -13.12 15.65 -19.68
C SER A 594 -12.54 15.79 -21.09
N ASN A 595 -11.50 15.01 -21.41
CA ASN A 595 -11.03 14.77 -22.76
C ASN A 595 -11.74 13.56 -23.35
N GLU A 596 -12.33 13.72 -24.56
CA GLU A 596 -13.13 12.69 -25.23
C GLU A 596 -12.36 11.37 -25.47
N GLU A 597 -11.06 11.45 -25.82
CA GLU A 597 -10.23 10.26 -26.05
C GLU A 597 -10.08 9.42 -24.77
N TYR A 598 -9.76 10.06 -23.64
CA TYR A 598 -9.67 9.37 -22.35
C TYR A 598 -11.03 8.84 -21.89
N TYR A 599 -12.11 9.60 -22.06
CA TYR A 599 -13.46 9.16 -21.74
C TYR A 599 -13.80 7.84 -22.40
N HIS A 600 -13.65 7.76 -23.73
CA HIS A 600 -13.96 6.55 -24.49
C HIS A 600 -13.02 5.40 -24.14
N TYR A 601 -11.76 5.70 -23.87
CA TYR A 601 -10.81 4.66 -23.47
C TYR A 601 -11.13 4.10 -22.09
N LEU A 602 -11.39 4.94 -21.08
CA LEU A 602 -11.82 4.54 -19.75
C LEU A 602 -13.08 3.69 -19.80
N LYS A 603 -14.11 4.17 -20.52
CA LYS A 603 -15.37 3.44 -20.70
C LYS A 603 -15.16 2.07 -21.33
N SER A 604 -14.18 1.92 -22.23
CA SER A 604 -13.90 0.67 -22.93
C SER A 604 -13.34 -0.46 -22.04
N TYR A 605 -12.95 -0.16 -20.81
CA TYR A 605 -12.49 -1.18 -19.86
C TYR A 605 -13.11 -1.07 -18.45
N SER A 606 -13.77 0.03 -18.11
CA SER A 606 -14.43 0.21 -16.81
C SER A 606 -15.30 -1.01 -16.49
N PRO A 607 -15.03 -1.76 -15.42
CA PRO A 607 -15.74 -3.01 -15.15
C PRO A 607 -17.26 -2.85 -15.07
N TYR A 608 -17.73 -1.79 -14.42
CA TYR A 608 -19.15 -1.51 -14.30
C TYR A 608 -19.82 -1.28 -15.67
N ASP A 609 -19.17 -0.50 -16.55
CA ASP A 609 -19.73 -0.17 -17.87
C ASP A 609 -19.73 -1.38 -18.81
N ASN A 610 -18.83 -2.36 -18.60
CA ASN A 610 -18.66 -3.52 -19.46
C ASN A 610 -19.26 -4.83 -18.93
N VAL A 611 -20.14 -4.77 -17.95
CA VAL A 611 -20.92 -5.95 -17.51
C VAL A 611 -21.87 -6.38 -18.64
N THR A 612 -21.79 -7.64 -19.03
CA THR A 612 -22.60 -8.24 -20.11
C THR A 612 -23.32 -9.51 -19.67
N PHE A 613 -24.28 -9.98 -20.45
CA PHE A 613 -24.94 -11.28 -20.20
C PHE A 613 -23.98 -12.42 -20.51
N GLN A 614 -23.39 -13.01 -19.45
CA GLN A 614 -22.46 -14.13 -19.56
C GLN A 614 -22.39 -14.95 -18.27
N ASN A 615 -21.67 -16.07 -18.32
CA ASN A 615 -21.31 -16.85 -17.14
C ASN A 615 -20.16 -16.15 -16.41
N TYR A 616 -20.40 -15.71 -15.18
CA TYR A 616 -19.34 -15.16 -14.31
C TYR A 616 -18.77 -16.26 -13.39
N PRO A 617 -17.48 -16.20 -13.03
CA PRO A 617 -16.91 -17.10 -12.03
C PRO A 617 -17.57 -16.90 -10.66
N ALA A 618 -17.24 -17.74 -9.69
CA ALA A 618 -17.56 -17.45 -8.30
C ALA A 618 -16.82 -16.17 -7.87
N MET A 619 -17.47 -15.27 -7.16
CA MET A 619 -16.87 -13.99 -6.78
C MET A 619 -17.10 -13.66 -5.30
N PHE A 620 -16.05 -13.19 -4.66
CA PHE A 620 -16.10 -12.64 -3.30
C PHE A 620 -15.63 -11.18 -3.36
N VAL A 621 -16.55 -10.25 -3.13
CA VAL A 621 -16.31 -8.81 -3.21
C VAL A 621 -16.48 -8.22 -1.82
N ARG A 622 -15.52 -7.45 -1.35
CA ARG A 622 -15.60 -6.75 -0.06
C ARG A 622 -15.19 -5.29 -0.16
N THR A 623 -15.77 -4.47 0.69
CA THR A 623 -15.44 -3.05 0.82
C THR A 623 -15.69 -2.55 2.23
N GLY A 624 -15.22 -1.33 2.53
CA GLY A 624 -15.52 -0.61 3.75
C GLY A 624 -16.45 0.58 3.48
N TYR A 625 -17.47 0.79 4.31
CA TYR A 625 -18.39 1.93 4.18
C TYR A 625 -17.68 3.28 4.31
N HIS A 626 -16.62 3.33 5.15
CA HIS A 626 -15.81 4.52 5.38
C HIS A 626 -14.64 4.69 4.40
N ASP A 627 -14.60 3.90 3.33
CA ASP A 627 -13.53 3.99 2.34
C ASP A 627 -13.49 5.40 1.72
N SER A 628 -12.32 6.05 1.84
CA SER A 628 -12.03 7.39 1.34
C SER A 628 -11.16 7.39 0.09
N GLN A 629 -10.77 6.22 -0.42
CA GLN A 629 -9.95 6.07 -1.62
C GLN A 629 -10.75 5.49 -2.78
N VAL A 630 -11.55 4.44 -2.51
CA VAL A 630 -12.51 3.87 -3.47
C VAL A 630 -13.87 3.85 -2.81
N GLN A 631 -14.82 4.54 -3.39
CA GLN A 631 -16.14 4.70 -2.78
C GLN A 631 -16.87 3.35 -2.66
N TYR A 632 -17.50 3.07 -1.52
CA TYR A 632 -18.24 1.83 -1.23
C TYR A 632 -19.32 1.51 -2.28
N TRP A 633 -19.86 2.54 -2.93
CA TRP A 633 -20.91 2.36 -3.92
C TRP A 633 -20.41 1.78 -5.24
N GLU A 634 -19.14 1.90 -5.57
CA GLU A 634 -18.56 1.29 -6.78
C GLU A 634 -18.75 -0.22 -6.79
N PRO A 635 -18.23 -1.00 -5.83
CA PRO A 635 -18.49 -2.43 -5.77
C PRO A 635 -19.97 -2.78 -5.52
N ALA A 636 -20.73 -1.97 -4.77
CA ALA A 636 -22.15 -2.22 -4.55
C ALA A 636 -22.96 -2.16 -5.86
N LYS A 637 -22.74 -1.13 -6.68
CA LYS A 637 -23.33 -0.99 -8.03
C LYS A 637 -22.90 -2.11 -8.96
N TRP A 638 -21.60 -2.42 -8.96
CA TRP A 638 -21.03 -3.45 -9.81
C TRP A 638 -21.61 -4.83 -9.52
N VAL A 639 -21.71 -5.22 -8.26
CA VAL A 639 -22.33 -6.48 -7.83
C VAL A 639 -23.82 -6.52 -8.22
N ALA A 640 -24.58 -5.44 -7.98
CA ALA A 640 -25.98 -5.36 -8.39
C ALA A 640 -26.14 -5.58 -9.91
N LYS A 641 -25.27 -4.96 -10.71
CA LYS A 641 -25.30 -5.09 -12.18
C LYS A 641 -24.90 -6.50 -12.63
N ILE A 642 -23.85 -7.11 -12.06
CA ILE A 642 -23.47 -8.49 -12.38
C ILE A 642 -24.63 -9.44 -12.06
N ARG A 643 -25.32 -9.32 -10.92
CA ARG A 643 -26.46 -10.18 -10.57
C ARG A 643 -27.58 -10.13 -11.59
N SER A 644 -27.85 -8.95 -12.15
CA SER A 644 -28.88 -8.80 -13.19
C SER A 644 -28.47 -9.35 -14.57
N HIS A 645 -27.18 -9.61 -14.79
CA HIS A 645 -26.65 -10.03 -16.10
C HIS A 645 -26.03 -11.45 -16.09
N LYS A 646 -25.63 -11.98 -14.92
CA LYS A 646 -25.05 -13.32 -14.88
C LYS A 646 -26.07 -14.39 -15.30
N THR A 647 -25.60 -15.37 -16.08
CA THR A 647 -26.43 -16.43 -16.68
C THR A 647 -26.26 -17.79 -16.02
N ASN A 648 -25.44 -17.88 -14.99
CA ASN A 648 -25.14 -19.09 -14.22
C ASN A 648 -25.43 -18.90 -12.72
N ASP A 649 -25.36 -20.00 -11.93
CA ASP A 649 -25.67 -20.04 -10.49
C ASP A 649 -24.42 -19.96 -9.59
N THR A 650 -23.27 -19.53 -10.13
CA THR A 650 -22.06 -19.37 -9.30
C THR A 650 -22.28 -18.36 -8.17
N PRO A 651 -21.73 -18.58 -6.96
CA PRO A 651 -21.92 -17.62 -5.88
C PRO A 651 -21.29 -16.26 -6.19
N LEU A 652 -22.02 -15.19 -5.88
CA LEU A 652 -21.56 -13.81 -5.90
C LEU A 652 -21.88 -13.21 -4.54
N ILE A 653 -20.85 -13.08 -3.70
CA ILE A 653 -20.94 -12.59 -2.33
C ILE A 653 -20.40 -11.17 -2.31
N PHE A 654 -21.15 -10.26 -1.70
CA PHE A 654 -20.70 -8.90 -1.41
C PHE A 654 -20.84 -8.61 0.07
N LEU A 655 -19.79 -8.04 0.67
CA LEU A 655 -19.77 -7.59 2.07
C LEU A 655 -19.26 -6.16 2.14
N CYS A 656 -20.02 -5.30 2.81
CA CYS A 656 -19.62 -3.93 3.14
C CYS A 656 -19.45 -3.80 4.65
N ASP A 657 -18.22 -3.69 5.14
CA ASP A 657 -17.97 -3.44 6.56
C ASP A 657 -18.35 -1.99 6.90
N MET A 658 -19.36 -1.83 7.76
CA MET A 658 -19.91 -0.53 8.14
C MET A 658 -19.00 0.26 9.09
N ASN A 659 -17.91 -0.32 9.60
CA ASN A 659 -17.01 0.29 10.59
C ASN A 659 -15.60 0.56 10.06
N THR A 660 -15.28 0.14 8.84
CA THR A 660 -13.93 0.24 8.28
C THR A 660 -13.91 0.99 6.96
N GLY A 661 -12.72 1.41 6.54
CA GLY A 661 -12.45 2.03 5.25
C GLY A 661 -11.55 1.16 4.38
N HIS A 662 -10.70 1.80 3.56
CA HIS A 662 -9.88 1.13 2.54
C HIS A 662 -8.97 0.04 3.06
N SER A 663 -8.39 0.24 4.23
CA SER A 663 -7.42 -0.69 4.83
C SER A 663 -8.06 -1.85 5.63
N GLY A 664 -9.39 -1.91 5.72
CA GLY A 664 -10.10 -2.92 6.50
C GLY A 664 -9.97 -2.73 8.01
N ALA A 665 -10.10 -3.80 8.78
CA ALA A 665 -10.07 -3.77 10.23
C ALA A 665 -8.69 -3.42 10.80
N SER A 666 -8.64 -2.58 11.83
CA SER A 666 -7.42 -2.31 12.59
C SER A 666 -7.17 -3.42 13.64
N GLY A 667 -5.90 -3.55 14.05
CA GLY A 667 -5.46 -4.56 15.01
C GLY A 667 -4.77 -5.76 14.38
N ARG A 668 -3.75 -6.30 15.08
CA ARG A 668 -2.85 -7.31 14.53
C ARG A 668 -3.48 -8.69 14.30
N PHE A 669 -4.59 -9.01 14.97
CA PHE A 669 -5.31 -10.27 14.79
C PHE A 669 -6.56 -10.06 13.93
N LYS A 670 -7.35 -9.04 14.23
CA LYS A 670 -8.64 -8.78 13.56
C LYS A 670 -8.52 -8.70 12.05
N GLN A 671 -7.45 -8.10 11.53
CA GLN A 671 -7.17 -7.98 10.09
C GLN A 671 -7.16 -9.35 9.36
N TYR A 672 -6.83 -10.44 10.06
CA TYR A 672 -6.80 -11.78 9.45
C TYR A 672 -8.17 -12.45 9.35
N ARG A 673 -9.23 -11.86 9.92
CA ARG A 673 -10.59 -12.41 9.79
C ARG A 673 -11.05 -12.39 8.34
N GLU A 674 -10.82 -11.29 7.65
CA GLU A 674 -11.14 -11.15 6.23
C GLU A 674 -10.36 -12.15 5.38
N THR A 675 -9.05 -12.26 5.60
CA THR A 675 -8.21 -13.24 4.90
C THR A 675 -8.65 -14.69 5.15
N ALA A 676 -9.02 -15.02 6.39
CA ALA A 676 -9.51 -16.35 6.74
C ALA A 676 -10.83 -16.68 6.00
N ARG A 677 -11.71 -15.71 5.88
CA ARG A 677 -12.98 -15.82 5.14
C ARG A 677 -12.77 -16.01 3.64
N GLU A 678 -11.88 -15.22 3.03
CA GLU A 678 -11.49 -15.36 1.63
C GLU A 678 -10.87 -16.73 1.34
N TYR A 679 -10.00 -17.22 2.23
CA TYR A 679 -9.42 -18.55 2.10
C TYR A 679 -10.44 -19.68 2.29
N ALA A 680 -11.36 -19.52 3.24
CA ALA A 680 -12.45 -20.47 3.44
C ALA A 680 -13.37 -20.55 2.22
N PHE A 681 -13.69 -19.39 1.59
CA PHE A 681 -14.44 -19.35 0.34
C PHE A 681 -13.74 -20.11 -0.79
N MET A 682 -12.45 -19.87 -1.01
CA MET A 682 -11.68 -20.57 -2.06
C MET A 682 -11.64 -22.08 -1.82
N LEU A 683 -11.36 -22.52 -0.59
CA LEU A 683 -11.31 -23.92 -0.22
C LEU A 683 -12.67 -24.60 -0.38
N HIS A 684 -13.74 -23.93 0.04
CA HIS A 684 -15.11 -24.44 -0.12
C HIS A 684 -15.52 -24.62 -1.59
N LEU A 685 -15.02 -23.78 -2.51
CA LEU A 685 -15.28 -23.93 -3.94
C LEU A 685 -14.57 -25.14 -4.58
N LEU A 686 -13.55 -25.70 -3.93
CA LEU A 686 -12.79 -26.86 -4.43
C LEU A 686 -13.38 -28.20 -3.99
N ASP A 687 -14.22 -28.19 -2.95
CA ASP A 687 -14.90 -29.37 -2.40
C ASP A 687 -16.27 -29.59 -3.09
#